data_2e82bc9a8ca8838004cacc20edaaefef
#
_entry.id   2e82bc9a8ca8838004cacc20edaaefef
#
_cell.length_a   1.000
_cell.length_b   1.000
_cell.length_c   1.000
_cell.angle_alpha   90.00
_cell.angle_beta   90.00
_cell.angle_gamma   90.00
#
_symmetry.space_group_name_H-M   'P 1'
#
loop_
_entity.id
_entity.type
_entity.pdbx_description
1 polymer ?
#
loop_
_entity_poly.entity_id
_entity_poly.type
_entity_poly.pdbx_seq_one_letter_code
_entity_poly.pdbx_strand_id
1 'polypeptide(L)'
;MLSANNLLRPQDGGPVTVPTQDMVLGSYYLTMDRMGKAEKGAETIWCEDAGDTNLTAHSIVDADDFVAANDALEKGQKKAAYRPLHFYASEEEALMAYNDHVIGPHCPIGVRRTMTVDGVSHTAVVESTPGRIIFNQNIPQDLGFVDRTDPAHVCDYEVTFTCGKKQLGQIVDRTINKHGFTVAAEVLDAIKATGYKHSTLAAITVSIADMTVPPKKYELVAASEQKVLDIENQYKMGFMTEHERYKQVVQVWEKTTNDVSDALQKNLDRYNPIFMMADSGARGSMKQIRQLAGMRGLIANTAGRTIEIPIKANYREGLTALEYFISSRGARKGLADTALRTADSGYLTRRMVDVSQDVIIREEDCHVTHGIKVSEISENGQVIEKFSERVKGRFPVRDILKPGTDEVLISKDHMMTEDDAALMEKFDIHSAEIRTVLTCKAHSGICAKCYGMNLATSKPVGPGEAVGIIAAQSIGEPGTQLTMRTFHTGGVAGGDITQGLPRVEELFEARKPKKMATLSEIAGKVRFEDATKGSLLNIIVTADDGDTRTYSMPHTGLQVRDGEVIEKGRQLQDGALNPHDVLRIRGASAVHNYLIQEVLKVYRQQGVDINDKHIEVIVRQMMRKVRVEDANDATGLLSGAMADVLEVEDENAKVRARIAAGEVNAETGEPLQEATYTQLLMGITKASLATDSFLSAASFQETTKVLTEAAIKGKVDHLVGLKENVIIGKLIPAGAGLNAYRHFAEELVPEEGAADSVSTEENVSAEEPADETEE
;
A
#
# COMPACT_ATOMS: atom_id res chain seq x y z
N MET A 1 -12.00 -17.19 -14.81
CA MET A 1 -12.71 -15.94 -15.21
C MET A 1 -13.99 -15.66 -14.43
N LEU A 2 -14.51 -16.62 -13.67
CA LEU A 2 -15.65 -16.39 -12.78
C LEU A 2 -15.26 -15.37 -11.69
N SER A 3 -16.12 -14.37 -11.44
CA SER A 3 -15.89 -13.33 -10.44
C SER A 3 -15.72 -13.88 -9.02
N ALA A 4 -16.41 -14.96 -8.70
CA ALA A 4 -16.30 -15.65 -7.41
C ALA A 4 -14.88 -16.20 -7.12
N ASN A 5 -14.09 -16.48 -8.15
CA ASN A 5 -12.72 -17.01 -7.99
C ASN A 5 -11.65 -15.90 -8.03
N ASN A 6 -12.03 -14.64 -8.26
CA ASN A 6 -11.12 -13.51 -8.39
C ASN A 6 -11.47 -12.42 -7.37
N LEU A 7 -11.52 -12.79 -6.11
CA LEU A 7 -11.90 -11.88 -5.02
C LEU A 7 -10.73 -11.09 -4.44
N LEU A 8 -9.47 -11.46 -4.74
CA LEU A 8 -8.28 -10.80 -4.23
C LEU A 8 -7.60 -9.96 -5.32
N ARG A 9 -7.06 -8.81 -4.93
CA ARG A 9 -6.27 -7.95 -5.80
C ARG A 9 -4.84 -8.48 -5.92
N PRO A 10 -4.28 -8.56 -7.12
CA PRO A 10 -2.88 -8.95 -7.29
C PRO A 10 -1.89 -7.91 -6.77
N GLN A 11 -2.33 -6.68 -6.49
CA GLN A 11 -1.54 -5.54 -6.05
C GLN A 11 -1.05 -5.67 -4.60
N ASP A 12 -1.96 -5.99 -3.68
CA ASP A 12 -1.73 -6.05 -2.23
C ASP A 12 -2.22 -7.35 -1.58
N GLY A 13 -2.96 -8.18 -2.32
CA GLY A 13 -3.60 -9.37 -1.78
C GLY A 13 -4.87 -9.09 -0.97
N GLY A 14 -5.32 -7.85 -0.92
CA GLY A 14 -6.58 -7.49 -0.27
C GLY A 14 -7.81 -7.80 -1.13
N PRO A 15 -9.01 -7.81 -0.54
CA PRO A 15 -10.23 -8.10 -1.29
C PRO A 15 -10.55 -7.00 -2.33
N VAL A 16 -10.91 -7.41 -3.55
CA VAL A 16 -11.38 -6.52 -4.63
C VAL A 16 -12.81 -6.10 -4.36
N THR A 17 -13.67 -7.06 -4.03
CA THR A 17 -15.10 -6.89 -3.83
C THR A 17 -15.40 -6.50 -2.39
N VAL A 18 -15.12 -5.24 -2.04
CA VAL A 18 -15.52 -4.70 -0.74
C VAL A 18 -16.85 -3.98 -0.91
N PRO A 19 -17.82 -4.14 0.01
CA PRO A 19 -19.04 -3.36 0.00
C PRO A 19 -18.78 -1.86 -0.09
N THR A 20 -19.63 -1.12 -0.82
CA THR A 20 -19.47 0.32 -1.06
C THR A 20 -20.80 1.06 -0.91
N GLN A 21 -20.73 2.38 -0.73
CA GLN A 21 -21.89 3.27 -0.72
C GLN A 21 -23.01 2.80 0.22
N ASP A 22 -24.22 2.55 -0.29
CA ASP A 22 -25.40 2.21 0.51
C ASP A 22 -25.26 0.88 1.26
N MET A 23 -24.47 -0.07 0.74
CA MET A 23 -24.17 -1.32 1.45
C MET A 23 -23.40 -1.05 2.75
N VAL A 24 -22.40 -0.16 2.67
CA VAL A 24 -21.62 0.25 3.85
C VAL A 24 -22.47 1.07 4.80
N LEU A 25 -23.26 2.01 4.27
CA LEU A 25 -24.11 2.89 5.08
C LEU A 25 -25.16 2.11 5.85
N GLY A 26 -25.82 1.12 5.20
CA GLY A 26 -26.79 0.25 5.85
C GLY A 26 -26.17 -0.63 6.93
N SER A 27 -24.99 -1.21 6.66
CA SER A 27 -24.26 -2.01 7.64
C SER A 27 -23.79 -1.16 8.83
N TYR A 28 -23.31 0.06 8.55
CA TYR A 28 -22.89 1.03 9.57
C TYR A 28 -24.08 1.42 10.47
N TYR A 29 -25.21 1.81 9.85
CA TYR A 29 -26.42 2.14 10.57
C TYR A 29 -26.90 0.99 11.46
N LEU A 30 -26.91 -0.22 10.92
CA LEU A 30 -27.36 -1.41 11.65
C LEU A 30 -26.47 -1.74 12.86
N THR A 31 -25.17 -1.54 12.75
CA THR A 31 -24.20 -1.86 13.82
C THR A 31 -23.91 -0.73 14.79
N MET A 32 -24.48 0.47 14.56
CA MET A 32 -24.41 1.57 15.51
C MET A 32 -25.10 1.21 16.83
N ASP A 33 -24.68 1.87 17.90
CA ASP A 33 -25.33 1.84 19.20
C ASP A 33 -25.78 3.24 19.61
N ARG A 34 -26.85 3.33 20.35
CA ARG A 34 -27.32 4.57 20.99
C ARG A 34 -26.75 4.75 22.39
N MET A 35 -25.75 4.01 22.73
CA MET A 35 -25.14 4.12 24.05
C MET A 35 -24.43 5.46 24.21
N GLY A 36 -24.72 6.18 25.27
CA GLY A 36 -23.87 7.27 25.71
C GLY A 36 -22.49 6.74 26.02
N LYS A 37 -21.43 7.39 25.48
CA LYS A 37 -20.04 7.00 25.81
C LYS A 37 -19.77 7.47 27.25
N ALA A 38 -19.40 6.52 28.13
CA ALA A 38 -18.76 6.85 29.38
C ALA A 38 -17.51 7.71 29.12
N GLU A 39 -17.21 8.69 29.95
CA GLU A 39 -15.95 9.41 29.90
C GLU A 39 -14.80 8.43 30.09
N LYS A 40 -13.67 8.68 29.39
CA LYS A 40 -12.53 7.79 29.39
C LYS A 40 -12.06 7.47 30.81
N GLY A 41 -12.23 6.22 31.23
CA GLY A 41 -11.89 5.71 32.56
C GLY A 41 -13.00 5.85 33.61
N ALA A 42 -14.25 6.13 33.23
CA ALA A 42 -15.43 5.94 34.08
C ALA A 42 -15.96 4.52 33.95
N GLU A 43 -16.46 3.95 35.04
CA GLU A 43 -17.14 2.66 35.03
C GLU A 43 -18.51 2.79 34.33
N THR A 44 -18.88 1.77 33.59
CA THR A 44 -20.18 1.67 32.95
C THR A 44 -21.14 1.03 33.95
N ILE A 45 -22.22 1.71 34.29
CA ILE A 45 -23.24 1.21 35.20
C ILE A 45 -24.44 0.75 34.36
N TRP A 46 -24.93 -0.44 34.63
CA TRP A 46 -26.11 -1.01 34.01
C TRP A 46 -27.35 -0.59 34.81
N CYS A 47 -28.37 -0.10 34.14
CA CYS A 47 -29.64 0.28 34.76
C CYS A 47 -30.74 -0.58 34.19
N GLU A 48 -31.66 -1.05 35.06
CA GLU A 48 -32.83 -1.80 34.70
C GLU A 48 -33.93 -0.84 34.21
N ASP A 49 -34.60 -1.20 33.11
CA ASP A 49 -35.88 -0.61 32.80
C ASP A 49 -36.94 -1.31 33.68
N ALA A 50 -37.72 -0.53 34.39
CA ALA A 50 -38.62 -1.00 35.46
C ALA A 50 -39.50 -2.18 35.02
N GLY A 51 -39.11 -3.41 35.34
CA GLY A 51 -39.96 -4.58 35.13
C GLY A 51 -39.35 -5.95 35.35
N ASP A 52 -38.07 -6.16 35.43
CA ASP A 52 -37.51 -7.53 35.52
C ASP A 52 -36.52 -7.68 36.68
N THR A 53 -36.97 -8.35 37.76
CA THR A 53 -36.31 -8.42 39.08
C THR A 53 -35.38 -9.64 39.25
N ASN A 54 -34.97 -10.36 38.18
CA ASN A 54 -34.30 -11.65 38.35
C ASN A 54 -32.81 -11.70 37.90
N LEU A 55 -32.08 -10.59 37.90
CA LEU A 55 -30.70 -10.56 37.40
C LEU A 55 -29.66 -10.38 38.51
N THR A 56 -28.91 -11.41 38.75
CA THR A 56 -27.92 -11.52 39.85
C THR A 56 -26.48 -11.18 39.46
N ALA A 57 -26.19 -10.63 38.27
CA ALA A 57 -24.81 -10.54 37.79
C ALA A 57 -24.17 -9.15 37.72
N HIS A 58 -24.94 -8.08 37.83
CA HIS A 58 -24.40 -6.70 37.84
C HIS A 58 -25.17 -5.83 38.87
N SER A 59 -24.49 -4.88 39.48
CA SER A 59 -25.15 -3.89 40.37
C SER A 59 -26.06 -3.01 39.50
N ILE A 60 -27.35 -3.36 39.49
CA ILE A 60 -28.38 -2.66 38.74
C ILE A 60 -28.87 -1.52 39.64
N VAL A 61 -28.75 -0.28 39.13
CA VAL A 61 -29.20 0.94 39.79
C VAL A 61 -30.41 1.44 39.03
N ASP A 62 -31.42 1.93 39.75
CA ASP A 62 -32.60 2.56 39.16
C ASP A 62 -32.16 3.75 38.27
N ALA A 63 -32.83 3.92 37.14
CA ALA A 63 -32.49 4.95 36.15
C ALA A 63 -32.56 6.37 36.75
N ASP A 64 -33.55 6.65 37.58
CA ASP A 64 -33.71 7.96 38.22
C ASP A 64 -32.65 8.21 39.29
N ASP A 65 -32.30 7.21 40.07
CA ASP A 65 -31.22 7.27 41.06
C ASP A 65 -29.85 7.45 40.39
N PHE A 66 -29.63 6.83 39.23
CA PHE A 66 -28.40 6.98 38.44
C PHE A 66 -28.27 8.41 37.90
N VAL A 67 -29.34 8.98 37.34
CA VAL A 67 -29.34 10.36 36.83
C VAL A 67 -29.06 11.32 37.96
N ALA A 68 -29.74 11.15 39.11
CA ALA A 68 -29.55 11.99 40.30
C ALA A 68 -28.10 11.88 40.85
N ALA A 69 -27.53 10.67 40.88
CA ALA A 69 -26.15 10.46 41.32
C ALA A 69 -25.12 11.07 40.32
N ASN A 70 -25.36 10.97 39.03
CA ASN A 70 -24.49 11.56 38.02
C ASN A 70 -24.53 13.09 37.99
N ASP A 71 -25.69 13.68 38.30
CA ASP A 71 -25.84 15.14 38.38
C ASP A 71 -25.28 15.70 39.69
N ALA A 72 -25.19 14.88 40.74
CA ALA A 72 -24.59 15.25 42.03
C ALA A 72 -23.06 15.16 42.05
N LEU A 73 -22.39 14.67 40.96
CA LEU A 73 -20.92 14.53 40.88
C LEU A 73 -20.24 15.91 40.91
N GLU A 74 -19.21 16.04 41.73
CA GLU A 74 -18.39 17.24 41.81
C GLU A 74 -17.57 17.50 40.54
N LYS A 75 -17.24 18.79 40.30
CA LYS A 75 -16.39 19.20 39.16
C LYS A 75 -15.05 18.46 39.19
N GLY A 76 -14.85 17.54 38.24
CA GLY A 76 -13.62 16.76 38.08
C GLY A 76 -13.81 15.24 38.20
N GLN A 77 -14.96 14.78 38.65
CA GLN A 77 -15.34 13.36 38.62
C GLN A 77 -15.90 12.98 37.23
N LYS A 78 -15.66 11.74 36.82
CA LYS A 78 -16.06 11.26 35.49
C LYS A 78 -17.50 10.76 35.54
N LYS A 79 -18.32 11.25 34.61
CA LYS A 79 -19.70 10.81 34.46
C LYS A 79 -19.76 9.41 33.83
N ALA A 80 -20.50 8.50 34.47
CA ALA A 80 -20.80 7.17 33.92
C ALA A 80 -21.86 7.28 32.80
N ALA A 81 -21.88 6.31 31.88
CA ALA A 81 -22.90 6.24 30.86
C ALA A 81 -24.09 5.42 31.34
N TYR A 82 -25.30 5.94 31.12
CA TYR A 82 -26.55 5.21 31.36
C TYR A 82 -26.75 4.16 30.26
N ARG A 83 -27.09 2.92 30.64
CA ARG A 83 -27.37 1.81 29.72
C ARG A 83 -28.64 1.07 30.17
N PRO A 84 -29.83 1.42 29.63
CA PRO A 84 -30.99 0.56 29.78
C PRO A 84 -30.76 -0.76 29.08
N LEU A 85 -31.02 -1.88 29.72
CA LEU A 85 -30.82 -3.20 29.18
C LEU A 85 -32.10 -4.03 29.28
N HIS A 86 -32.64 -4.44 28.12
CA HIS A 86 -33.71 -5.42 28.05
C HIS A 86 -33.09 -6.81 27.88
N PHE A 87 -33.58 -7.80 28.62
CA PHE A 87 -33.06 -9.16 28.58
C PHE A 87 -34.00 -10.08 27.83
N TYR A 88 -33.41 -10.90 26.93
CA TYR A 88 -34.15 -11.87 26.13
C TYR A 88 -33.57 -13.27 26.31
N ALA A 89 -34.42 -14.28 26.32
CA ALA A 89 -34.02 -15.68 26.50
C ALA A 89 -33.36 -16.28 25.26
N SER A 90 -33.61 -15.70 24.07
CA SER A 90 -32.99 -16.14 22.82
C SER A 90 -32.83 -14.98 21.83
N GLU A 91 -31.99 -15.19 20.79
CA GLU A 91 -31.84 -14.26 19.68
C GLU A 91 -33.16 -14.06 18.92
N GLU A 92 -33.95 -15.13 18.77
CA GLU A 92 -35.23 -15.12 18.07
C GLU A 92 -36.26 -14.24 18.79
N GLU A 93 -36.33 -14.32 20.12
CA GLU A 93 -37.18 -13.48 20.94
C GLU A 93 -36.82 -11.99 20.82
N ALA A 94 -35.53 -11.67 20.85
CA ALA A 94 -35.08 -10.31 20.65
C ALA A 94 -35.43 -9.77 19.25
N LEU A 95 -35.36 -10.61 18.22
CA LEU A 95 -35.75 -10.24 16.86
C LEU A 95 -37.27 -10.13 16.69
N MET A 96 -38.09 -10.92 17.42
CA MET A 96 -39.54 -10.73 17.48
C MET A 96 -39.87 -9.37 18.07
N ALA A 97 -39.29 -9.03 19.23
CA ALA A 97 -39.48 -7.73 19.84
C ALA A 97 -39.08 -6.55 18.95
N TYR A 98 -38.01 -6.74 18.15
CA TYR A 98 -37.60 -5.77 17.12
C TYR A 98 -38.65 -5.65 16.00
N ASN A 99 -39.17 -6.79 15.48
CA ASN A 99 -40.17 -6.79 14.41
C ASN A 99 -41.49 -6.19 14.86
N ASP A 100 -41.85 -6.40 16.13
CA ASP A 100 -43.04 -5.82 16.76
C ASP A 100 -42.87 -4.34 17.16
N HIS A 101 -41.68 -3.75 16.82
CA HIS A 101 -41.35 -2.36 17.13
C HIS A 101 -41.34 -2.02 18.64
N VAL A 102 -41.17 -3.00 19.51
CA VAL A 102 -41.00 -2.78 20.96
C VAL A 102 -39.64 -2.17 21.25
N ILE A 103 -38.60 -2.64 20.53
CA ILE A 103 -37.23 -2.15 20.62
C ILE A 103 -36.72 -1.66 19.25
N GLY A 104 -35.87 -0.63 19.26
CA GLY A 104 -35.20 -0.13 18.05
C GLY A 104 -33.93 -0.90 17.70
N PRO A 105 -33.39 -0.75 16.47
CA PRO A 105 -32.22 -1.50 16.02
C PRO A 105 -30.94 -1.18 16.79
N HIS A 106 -30.89 -0.04 17.47
CA HIS A 106 -29.71 0.46 18.21
C HIS A 106 -29.86 0.32 19.73
N CYS A 107 -30.98 -0.26 20.18
CA CYS A 107 -31.23 -0.43 21.60
C CYS A 107 -30.25 -1.46 22.18
N PRO A 108 -29.59 -1.18 23.31
CA PRO A 108 -28.78 -2.18 23.98
C PRO A 108 -29.66 -3.26 24.60
N ILE A 109 -29.34 -4.50 24.41
CA ILE A 109 -30.05 -5.67 24.92
C ILE A 109 -29.08 -6.71 25.45
N GLY A 110 -29.50 -7.49 26.42
CA GLY A 110 -28.81 -8.69 26.89
C GLY A 110 -29.48 -9.94 26.32
N VAL A 111 -28.79 -10.76 25.62
CA VAL A 111 -29.34 -11.99 25.03
C VAL A 111 -28.58 -13.21 25.53
N ARG A 112 -29.33 -14.22 25.97
CA ARG A 112 -28.76 -15.51 26.32
C ARG A 112 -28.35 -16.24 25.04
N ARG A 113 -27.05 -16.51 24.92
CA ARG A 113 -26.49 -17.21 23.78
C ARG A 113 -25.78 -18.50 24.23
N THR A 114 -25.95 -19.56 23.45
CA THR A 114 -25.27 -20.84 23.67
C THR A 114 -24.38 -21.11 22.47
N MET A 115 -23.10 -21.31 22.71
CA MET A 115 -22.13 -21.74 21.70
C MET A 115 -21.47 -23.03 22.10
N THR A 116 -21.17 -23.89 21.11
CA THR A 116 -20.41 -25.12 21.32
C THR A 116 -19.02 -24.92 20.71
N VAL A 117 -18.00 -24.90 21.58
CA VAL A 117 -16.60 -24.83 21.19
C VAL A 117 -15.90 -26.07 21.72
N ASP A 118 -15.16 -26.76 20.87
CA ASP A 118 -14.43 -28.02 21.20
C ASP A 118 -15.33 -29.11 21.82
N GLY A 119 -16.62 -29.12 21.43
CA GLY A 119 -17.61 -30.10 21.95
C GLY A 119 -18.19 -29.76 23.31
N VAL A 120 -17.82 -28.63 23.94
CA VAL A 120 -18.39 -28.12 25.20
C VAL A 120 -19.38 -27.00 24.91
N SER A 121 -20.60 -27.11 25.45
CA SER A 121 -21.62 -26.06 25.33
C SER A 121 -21.42 -25.00 26.41
N HIS A 122 -21.15 -23.77 26.00
CA HIS A 122 -21.09 -22.61 26.88
C HIS A 122 -22.35 -21.76 26.70
N THR A 123 -22.94 -21.32 27.79
CA THR A 123 -24.11 -20.45 27.78
C THR A 123 -23.80 -19.20 28.60
N ALA A 124 -23.93 -18.02 28.01
CA ALA A 124 -23.72 -16.76 28.69
C ALA A 124 -24.75 -15.72 28.19
N VAL A 125 -24.95 -14.67 28.99
CA VAL A 125 -25.71 -13.50 28.55
C VAL A 125 -24.75 -12.53 27.92
N VAL A 126 -24.97 -12.20 26.63
CA VAL A 126 -24.12 -11.35 25.82
C VAL A 126 -24.81 -10.02 25.58
N GLU A 127 -24.09 -8.94 25.81
CA GLU A 127 -24.53 -7.59 25.46
C GLU A 127 -24.45 -7.36 23.96
N SER A 128 -25.54 -6.91 23.36
CA SER A 128 -25.59 -6.61 21.92
C SER A 128 -26.70 -5.61 21.59
N THR A 129 -26.95 -5.39 20.32
CA THR A 129 -28.11 -4.66 19.81
C THR A 129 -28.82 -5.55 18.78
N PRO A 130 -30.15 -5.40 18.55
CA PRO A 130 -30.86 -6.16 17.53
C PRO A 130 -30.22 -6.05 16.16
N GLY A 131 -29.71 -4.87 15.82
CA GLY A 131 -29.00 -4.65 14.57
C GLY A 131 -27.70 -5.45 14.46
N ARG A 132 -26.90 -5.55 15.51
CA ARG A 132 -25.68 -6.38 15.51
C ARG A 132 -26.01 -7.87 15.42
N ILE A 133 -27.11 -8.32 16.05
CA ILE A 133 -27.55 -9.71 15.94
C ILE A 133 -27.90 -10.05 14.49
N ILE A 134 -28.70 -9.21 13.81
CA ILE A 134 -29.06 -9.37 12.39
C ILE A 134 -27.81 -9.40 11.51
N PHE A 135 -26.84 -8.56 11.80
CA PHE A 135 -25.59 -8.50 11.02
C PHE A 135 -24.75 -9.75 11.24
N ASN A 136 -24.60 -10.22 12.47
CA ASN A 136 -23.82 -11.41 12.82
C ASN A 136 -24.42 -12.73 12.28
N GLN A 137 -25.74 -12.79 12.02
CA GLN A 137 -26.35 -13.93 11.38
C GLN A 137 -25.84 -14.20 9.96
N ASN A 138 -25.37 -13.17 9.28
CA ASN A 138 -24.84 -13.26 7.91
C ASN A 138 -23.35 -13.56 7.83
N ILE A 139 -22.67 -13.71 8.97
CA ILE A 139 -21.21 -13.83 9.05
C ILE A 139 -20.86 -15.11 9.82
N PRO A 140 -19.88 -15.90 9.36
CA PRO A 140 -19.33 -17.01 10.14
C PRO A 140 -18.84 -16.52 11.50
N GLN A 141 -19.17 -17.27 12.57
CA GLN A 141 -18.88 -16.87 13.94
C GLN A 141 -17.54 -17.41 14.46
N ASP A 142 -16.58 -17.62 13.56
CA ASP A 142 -15.26 -18.16 13.87
C ASP A 142 -14.10 -17.34 13.25
N LEU A 143 -14.37 -16.09 12.81
CA LEU A 143 -13.41 -15.26 12.09
C LEU A 143 -12.21 -14.76 12.92
N GLY A 144 -12.25 -14.96 14.25
CA GLY A 144 -11.14 -14.62 15.14
C GLY A 144 -11.04 -13.14 15.51
N PHE A 145 -12.15 -12.41 15.49
CA PHE A 145 -12.23 -11.08 16.11
C PHE A 145 -12.37 -11.17 17.63
N VAL A 146 -12.90 -12.29 18.12
CA VAL A 146 -13.05 -12.62 19.53
C VAL A 146 -12.08 -13.74 19.88
N ASP A 147 -11.35 -13.59 20.98
CA ASP A 147 -10.50 -14.65 21.54
C ASP A 147 -11.40 -15.65 22.31
N ARG A 148 -11.64 -16.80 21.68
CA ARG A 148 -12.49 -17.85 22.25
C ARG A 148 -11.75 -18.79 23.22
N THR A 149 -10.48 -18.53 23.45
CA THR A 149 -9.71 -19.26 24.48
C THR A 149 -10.05 -18.77 25.88
N ASP A 150 -10.54 -17.53 26.01
CA ASP A 150 -11.01 -16.97 27.27
C ASP A 150 -12.46 -17.39 27.54
N PRO A 151 -12.75 -18.13 28.64
CA PRO A 151 -14.11 -18.58 28.97
C PRO A 151 -15.14 -17.46 29.10
N ALA A 152 -14.72 -16.24 29.41
CA ALA A 152 -15.59 -15.08 29.56
C ALA A 152 -16.16 -14.59 28.23
N HIS A 153 -15.42 -14.79 27.13
CA HIS A 153 -15.73 -14.24 25.81
C HIS A 153 -16.17 -15.28 24.77
N VAL A 154 -16.27 -16.57 25.16
CA VAL A 154 -16.63 -17.67 24.26
C VAL A 154 -17.94 -17.44 23.53
N CYS A 155 -18.94 -16.86 24.21
CA CYS A 155 -20.26 -16.64 23.66
C CYS A 155 -20.43 -15.30 22.94
N ASP A 156 -19.41 -14.41 22.93
CA ASP A 156 -19.50 -13.12 22.29
C ASP A 156 -19.69 -13.21 20.79
N TYR A 157 -20.33 -12.20 20.19
CA TYR A 157 -20.44 -12.07 18.75
C TYR A 157 -19.12 -11.64 18.14
N GLU A 158 -18.80 -12.13 16.93
CA GLU A 158 -17.62 -11.71 16.18
C GLU A 158 -17.62 -10.19 15.92
N VAL A 159 -18.79 -9.62 15.62
CA VAL A 159 -18.94 -8.19 15.38
C VAL A 159 -19.66 -7.53 16.54
N THR A 160 -18.89 -6.90 17.43
CA THR A 160 -19.35 -6.09 18.57
C THR A 160 -19.14 -4.59 18.35
N PHE A 161 -18.50 -4.22 17.25
CA PHE A 161 -18.13 -2.85 16.88
C PHE A 161 -18.97 -2.31 15.72
N THR A 162 -18.89 -1.02 15.45
CA THR A 162 -19.56 -0.38 14.31
C THR A 162 -18.84 -0.70 13.01
N CYS A 163 -19.55 -1.27 12.04
CA CYS A 163 -18.99 -1.73 10.76
C CYS A 163 -18.97 -0.64 9.69
N GLY A 164 -17.84 0.05 9.53
CA GLY A 164 -17.56 0.88 8.37
C GLY A 164 -16.89 0.10 7.24
N LYS A 165 -16.55 0.80 6.15
CA LYS A 165 -15.91 0.20 4.96
C LYS A 165 -14.64 -0.58 5.29
N LYS A 166 -13.80 -0.07 6.20
CA LYS A 166 -12.54 -0.69 6.60
C LYS A 166 -12.77 -2.01 7.33
N GLN A 167 -13.71 -2.03 8.28
CA GLN A 167 -14.06 -3.21 9.05
C GLN A 167 -14.71 -4.28 8.18
N LEU A 168 -15.59 -3.88 7.23
CA LEU A 168 -16.17 -4.81 6.25
C LEU A 168 -15.08 -5.45 5.37
N GLY A 169 -14.07 -4.66 4.96
CA GLY A 169 -12.91 -5.21 4.24
C GLY A 169 -12.16 -6.26 5.06
N GLN A 170 -11.95 -6.04 6.34
CA GLN A 170 -11.30 -7.00 7.24
C GLN A 170 -12.14 -8.27 7.45
N ILE A 171 -13.46 -8.16 7.55
CA ILE A 171 -14.36 -9.31 7.66
C ILE A 171 -14.26 -10.18 6.40
N VAL A 172 -14.31 -9.56 5.23
CA VAL A 172 -14.20 -10.28 3.94
C VAL A 172 -12.84 -10.95 3.81
N ASP A 173 -11.75 -10.26 4.15
CA ASP A 173 -10.39 -10.80 4.07
C ASP A 173 -10.22 -12.03 4.98
N ARG A 174 -10.64 -11.94 6.26
CA ARG A 174 -10.62 -13.09 7.18
C ARG A 174 -11.51 -14.25 6.73
N THR A 175 -12.67 -13.95 6.14
CA THR A 175 -13.56 -14.98 5.59
C THR A 175 -12.89 -15.71 4.42
N ILE A 176 -12.23 -14.99 3.51
CA ILE A 176 -11.50 -15.59 2.39
C ILE A 176 -10.36 -16.49 2.89
N ASN A 177 -9.58 -15.99 3.85
CA ASN A 177 -8.42 -16.72 4.38
C ASN A 177 -8.83 -17.99 5.13
N LYS A 178 -9.97 -17.99 5.84
CA LYS A 178 -10.40 -19.12 6.67
C LYS A 178 -11.33 -20.11 5.94
N HIS A 179 -12.30 -19.60 5.19
CA HIS A 179 -13.37 -20.41 4.56
C HIS A 179 -13.24 -20.50 3.04
N GLY A 180 -12.33 -19.74 2.42
CA GLY A 180 -12.14 -19.74 0.98
C GLY A 180 -13.16 -18.87 0.21
N PHE A 181 -13.05 -18.91 -1.13
CA PHE A 181 -13.77 -17.99 -2.01
C PHE A 181 -15.28 -18.25 -2.08
N THR A 182 -15.73 -19.50 -1.98
CA THR A 182 -17.16 -19.84 -2.12
C THR A 182 -17.98 -19.24 -0.97
N VAL A 183 -17.57 -19.51 0.26
CA VAL A 183 -18.25 -18.97 1.46
C VAL A 183 -18.14 -17.45 1.50
N ALA A 184 -16.98 -16.88 1.11
CA ALA A 184 -16.82 -15.45 1.04
C ALA A 184 -17.78 -14.78 0.04
N ALA A 185 -18.08 -15.43 -1.08
CA ALA A 185 -19.07 -14.93 -2.04
C ALA A 185 -20.50 -14.92 -1.45
N GLU A 186 -20.88 -15.96 -0.70
CA GLU A 186 -22.18 -16.03 -0.01
C GLU A 186 -22.28 -14.94 1.07
N VAL A 187 -21.25 -14.75 1.87
CA VAL A 187 -21.17 -13.68 2.89
C VAL A 187 -21.27 -12.29 2.26
N LEU A 188 -20.59 -12.06 1.13
CA LEU A 188 -20.68 -10.80 0.40
C LEU A 188 -22.10 -10.53 -0.11
N ASP A 189 -22.80 -11.55 -0.63
CA ASP A 189 -24.17 -11.43 -1.08
C ASP A 189 -25.14 -11.16 0.09
N ALA A 190 -24.91 -11.80 1.24
CA ALA A 190 -25.69 -11.54 2.45
C ALA A 190 -25.47 -10.11 3.00
N ILE A 191 -24.23 -9.64 3.05
CA ILE A 191 -23.90 -8.26 3.44
C ILE A 191 -24.52 -7.26 2.47
N LYS A 192 -24.46 -7.52 1.18
CA LYS A 192 -25.09 -6.68 0.14
C LYS A 192 -26.61 -6.56 0.37
N ALA A 193 -27.29 -7.68 0.52
CA ALA A 193 -28.74 -7.73 0.72
C ALA A 193 -29.16 -7.00 2.01
N THR A 194 -28.48 -7.29 3.11
CA THR A 194 -28.73 -6.66 4.41
C THR A 194 -28.41 -5.16 4.39
N GLY A 195 -27.29 -4.77 3.77
CA GLY A 195 -26.89 -3.37 3.64
C GLY A 195 -27.90 -2.53 2.89
N TYR A 196 -28.37 -2.98 1.73
CA TYR A 196 -29.40 -2.26 0.96
C TYR A 196 -30.74 -2.21 1.71
N LYS A 197 -31.18 -3.32 2.30
CA LYS A 197 -32.43 -3.38 3.07
C LYS A 197 -32.42 -2.34 4.20
N HIS A 198 -31.38 -2.33 5.01
CA HIS A 198 -31.31 -1.45 6.18
C HIS A 198 -30.96 -0.01 5.83
N SER A 199 -30.26 0.26 4.74
CA SER A 199 -30.08 1.61 4.20
C SER A 199 -31.42 2.22 3.78
N THR A 200 -32.28 1.42 3.12
CA THR A 200 -33.63 1.86 2.74
C THR A 200 -34.53 2.09 3.96
N LEU A 201 -34.51 1.17 4.93
CA LEU A 201 -35.31 1.30 6.17
C LEU A 201 -34.86 2.49 7.03
N ALA A 202 -33.55 2.78 7.06
CA ALA A 202 -32.99 3.92 7.79
C ALA A 202 -33.41 5.27 7.21
N ALA A 203 -33.83 5.31 5.92
CA ALA A 203 -34.28 6.50 5.20
C ALA A 203 -33.30 7.70 5.35
N ILE A 204 -31.99 7.44 5.29
CA ILE A 204 -30.96 8.47 5.46
C ILE A 204 -30.99 9.43 4.30
N THR A 205 -31.30 10.70 4.57
CA THR A 205 -31.35 11.79 3.60
C THR A 205 -30.47 12.95 4.03
N VAL A 206 -30.09 13.82 3.08
CA VAL A 206 -29.25 14.99 3.35
C VAL A 206 -30.05 16.25 3.16
N SER A 207 -30.02 17.13 4.15
CA SER A 207 -30.59 18.47 4.11
C SER A 207 -29.49 19.52 4.24
N ILE A 208 -29.75 20.72 3.75
CA ILE A 208 -28.87 21.89 4.00
C ILE A 208 -28.80 22.20 5.50
N ALA A 209 -29.87 21.91 6.26
CA ALA A 209 -29.90 22.08 7.71
C ALA A 209 -28.88 21.20 8.45
N ASP A 210 -28.59 20.01 7.91
CA ASP A 210 -27.65 19.04 8.52
C ASP A 210 -26.20 19.54 8.50
N MET A 211 -25.89 20.53 7.67
CA MET A 211 -24.57 21.16 7.58
C MET A 211 -24.42 22.22 8.67
N THR A 212 -24.26 21.81 9.94
CA THR A 212 -24.15 22.75 11.06
C THR A 212 -22.78 23.43 11.08
N VAL A 213 -22.79 24.76 11.10
CA VAL A 213 -21.56 25.56 11.21
C VAL A 213 -21.17 25.69 12.67
N PRO A 214 -19.94 25.33 13.07
CA PRO A 214 -19.53 25.44 14.45
C PRO A 214 -19.41 26.92 14.89
N PRO A 215 -20.01 27.35 16.03
CA PRO A 215 -19.96 28.75 16.48
C PRO A 215 -18.53 29.23 16.75
N LYS A 216 -17.63 28.35 17.19
CA LYS A 216 -16.21 28.62 17.42
C LYS A 216 -15.43 29.03 16.16
N LYS A 217 -15.96 28.79 14.96
CA LYS A 217 -15.34 29.19 13.69
C LYS A 217 -15.03 30.68 13.65
N TYR A 218 -16.00 31.51 14.02
CA TYR A 218 -15.86 32.97 13.93
C TYR A 218 -14.80 33.50 14.89
N GLU A 219 -14.72 32.94 16.09
CA GLU A 219 -13.69 33.31 17.07
C GLU A 219 -12.28 32.93 16.60
N LEU A 220 -12.12 31.71 16.05
CA LEU A 220 -10.83 31.23 15.53
C LEU A 220 -10.36 32.06 14.32
N VAL A 221 -11.27 32.40 13.41
CA VAL A 221 -10.97 33.23 12.25
C VAL A 221 -10.55 34.65 12.68
N ALA A 222 -11.29 35.29 13.59
CA ALA A 222 -10.97 36.63 14.09
C ALA A 222 -9.62 36.66 14.82
N ALA A 223 -9.32 35.67 15.67
CA ALA A 223 -8.03 35.56 16.33
C ALA A 223 -6.86 35.39 15.35
N SER A 224 -7.09 34.70 14.24
CA SER A 224 -6.07 34.50 13.19
C SER A 224 -5.88 35.72 12.31
N GLU A 225 -6.94 36.48 12.05
CA GLU A 225 -6.82 37.80 11.38
C GLU A 225 -5.96 38.77 12.19
N GLN A 226 -6.14 38.81 13.49
CA GLN A 226 -5.30 39.65 14.35
C GLN A 226 -3.82 39.25 14.28
N LYS A 227 -3.51 37.96 14.32
CA LYS A 227 -2.13 37.47 14.17
C LYS A 227 -1.52 37.84 12.82
N VAL A 228 -2.30 37.74 11.74
CA VAL A 228 -1.84 38.13 10.40
C VAL A 228 -1.56 39.63 10.34
N LEU A 229 -2.41 40.47 10.96
CA LEU A 229 -2.16 41.92 11.03
C LEU A 229 -0.88 42.23 11.82
N ASP A 230 -0.60 41.51 12.90
CA ASP A 230 0.63 41.65 13.68
C ASP A 230 1.87 41.28 12.84
N ILE A 231 1.81 40.19 12.05
CA ILE A 231 2.87 39.80 11.12
C ILE A 231 3.08 40.88 10.03
N GLU A 232 1.99 41.41 9.46
CA GLU A 232 2.07 42.49 8.48
C GLU A 232 2.72 43.76 9.06
N ASN A 233 2.39 44.10 10.30
CA ASN A 233 2.99 45.24 11.01
C ASN A 233 4.49 45.03 11.24
N GLN A 234 4.92 43.82 11.67
CA GLN A 234 6.34 43.48 11.81
C GLN A 234 7.10 43.58 10.47
N TYR A 235 6.45 43.12 9.38
CA TYR A 235 7.02 43.27 8.03
C TYR A 235 7.16 44.76 7.64
N LYS A 236 6.14 45.59 7.88
CA LYS A 236 6.21 47.06 7.62
C LYS A 236 7.27 47.77 8.41
N MET A 237 7.58 47.27 9.62
CA MET A 237 8.68 47.77 10.47
C MET A 237 10.06 47.26 10.03
N GLY A 238 10.14 46.36 9.04
CA GLY A 238 11.39 45.82 8.50
C GLY A 238 12.03 44.69 9.31
N PHE A 239 11.33 44.11 10.27
CA PHE A 239 11.85 43.03 11.11
C PHE A 239 11.91 41.65 10.41
N MET A 240 11.27 41.50 9.26
CA MET A 240 11.27 40.24 8.52
C MET A 240 11.28 40.46 7.02
N THR A 241 11.74 39.44 6.28
CA THR A 241 11.73 39.44 4.81
C THR A 241 10.34 39.10 4.27
N GLU A 242 10.05 39.44 3.01
CA GLU A 242 8.79 39.07 2.36
C GLU A 242 8.54 37.56 2.32
N HIS A 243 9.60 36.76 2.14
CA HIS A 243 9.52 35.32 2.12
C HIS A 243 9.12 34.74 3.49
N GLU A 244 9.66 35.28 4.58
CA GLU A 244 9.29 34.88 5.94
C GLU A 244 7.87 35.30 6.27
N ARG A 245 7.47 36.54 5.94
CA ARG A 245 6.09 37.00 6.08
C ARG A 245 5.12 36.04 5.40
N TYR A 246 5.34 35.74 4.11
CA TYR A 246 4.53 34.80 3.34
C TYR A 246 4.43 33.43 4.04
N LYS A 247 5.56 32.89 4.46
CA LYS A 247 5.61 31.58 5.13
C LYS A 247 4.82 31.59 6.44
N GLN A 248 4.97 32.61 7.26
CA GLN A 248 4.25 32.74 8.53
C GLN A 248 2.75 32.91 8.33
N VAL A 249 2.31 33.75 7.38
CA VAL A 249 0.90 33.96 7.06
C VAL A 249 0.24 32.66 6.60
N VAL A 250 0.90 31.90 5.70
CA VAL A 250 0.40 30.60 5.24
C VAL A 250 0.28 29.61 6.39
N GLN A 251 1.27 29.54 7.28
CA GLN A 251 1.24 28.65 8.46
C GLN A 251 0.09 29.00 9.42
N VAL A 252 -0.15 30.28 9.68
CA VAL A 252 -1.27 30.72 10.53
C VAL A 252 -2.60 30.26 9.96
N TRP A 253 -2.85 30.47 8.67
CA TRP A 253 -4.10 30.08 8.04
C TRP A 253 -4.26 28.56 7.89
N GLU A 254 -3.18 27.82 7.71
CA GLU A 254 -3.22 26.37 7.71
C GLU A 254 -3.60 25.82 9.08
N LYS A 255 -2.97 26.32 10.14
CA LYS A 255 -3.31 25.96 11.51
C LYS A 255 -4.78 26.27 11.80
N THR A 256 -5.23 27.47 11.45
CA THR A 256 -6.65 27.87 11.64
C THR A 256 -7.60 26.95 10.90
N THR A 257 -7.25 26.54 9.68
CA THR A 257 -8.06 25.61 8.88
C THR A 257 -8.19 24.25 9.56
N ASN A 258 -7.13 23.77 10.19
CA ASN A 258 -7.14 22.52 10.95
C ASN A 258 -7.93 22.66 12.26
N ASP A 259 -7.72 23.76 13.00
CA ASP A 259 -8.47 24.04 14.26
C ASP A 259 -9.98 24.14 13.99
N VAL A 260 -10.39 24.77 12.88
CA VAL A 260 -11.80 24.81 12.45
C VAL A 260 -12.32 23.42 12.06
N SER A 261 -11.49 22.58 11.42
CA SER A 261 -11.86 21.21 11.09
C SER A 261 -12.12 20.37 12.35
N ASP A 262 -11.26 20.51 13.36
CA ASP A 262 -11.41 19.81 14.65
C ASP A 262 -12.62 20.30 15.45
N ALA A 263 -12.86 21.62 15.43
CA ALA A 263 -14.07 22.19 16.02
C ALA A 263 -15.35 21.71 15.34
N LEU A 264 -15.32 21.56 14.01
CA LEU A 264 -16.43 21.03 13.23
C LEU A 264 -16.71 19.56 13.58
N GLN A 265 -15.66 18.72 13.64
CA GLN A 265 -15.80 17.30 13.97
C GLN A 265 -16.40 17.09 15.37
N LYS A 266 -16.02 17.94 16.34
CA LYS A 266 -16.57 17.89 17.70
C LYS A 266 -17.99 18.41 17.80
N ASN A 267 -18.41 19.30 16.90
CA ASN A 267 -19.73 19.91 16.90
C ASN A 267 -20.78 19.11 16.11
N LEU A 268 -20.36 18.21 15.23
CA LEU A 268 -21.26 17.36 14.47
C LEU A 268 -21.80 16.24 15.35
N ASP A 269 -23.12 16.04 15.32
CA ASP A 269 -23.76 14.91 15.95
C ASP A 269 -23.38 13.60 15.23
N ARG A 270 -23.15 12.54 16.01
CA ARG A 270 -22.86 11.21 15.48
C ARG A 270 -23.98 10.65 14.60
N TYR A 271 -25.22 11.05 14.84
CA TYR A 271 -26.40 10.65 14.06
C TYR A 271 -26.71 11.58 12.87
N ASN A 272 -25.89 12.58 12.65
CA ASN A 272 -26.02 13.43 11.48
C ASN A 272 -25.77 12.61 10.20
N PRO A 273 -26.69 12.63 9.21
CA PRO A 273 -26.55 11.86 7.97
C PRO A 273 -25.23 12.08 7.25
N ILE A 274 -24.75 13.32 7.19
CA ILE A 274 -23.50 13.69 6.53
C ILE A 274 -22.29 13.09 7.29
N PHE A 275 -22.33 13.14 8.62
CA PHE A 275 -21.30 12.54 9.46
C PHE A 275 -21.27 11.01 9.28
N MET A 276 -22.45 10.35 9.34
CA MET A 276 -22.53 8.90 9.12
C MET A 276 -21.98 8.47 7.75
N MET A 277 -22.26 9.22 6.68
CA MET A 277 -21.73 8.92 5.35
C MET A 277 -20.21 9.02 5.27
N ALA A 278 -19.61 10.00 5.95
CA ALA A 278 -18.17 10.20 5.95
C ALA A 278 -17.41 9.26 6.90
N ASP A 279 -17.95 9.06 8.12
CA ASP A 279 -17.33 8.22 9.14
C ASP A 279 -17.37 6.73 8.76
N SER A 280 -18.49 6.28 8.19
CA SER A 280 -18.61 4.92 7.63
C SER A 280 -17.67 4.64 6.46
N GLY A 281 -17.15 5.68 5.80
CA GLY A 281 -16.40 5.56 4.54
C GLY A 281 -17.26 5.22 3.32
N ALA A 282 -18.59 5.31 3.43
CA ALA A 282 -19.52 5.08 2.33
C ALA A 282 -19.35 6.14 1.24
N ARG A 283 -19.37 7.40 1.62
CA ARG A 283 -19.21 8.53 0.68
C ARG A 283 -18.73 9.79 1.41
N GLY A 284 -17.82 10.51 0.74
CA GLY A 284 -17.31 11.77 1.29
C GLY A 284 -16.10 11.59 2.20
N SER A 285 -15.55 12.73 2.64
CA SER A 285 -14.43 12.80 3.58
C SER A 285 -14.60 14.01 4.49
N MET A 286 -13.95 14.01 5.65
CA MET A 286 -13.96 15.18 6.55
C MET A 286 -13.46 16.46 5.89
N LYS A 287 -12.52 16.35 4.91
CA LYS A 287 -12.06 17.48 4.10
C LYS A 287 -13.18 18.10 3.27
N GLN A 288 -14.11 17.31 2.74
CA GLN A 288 -15.26 17.79 1.97
C GLN A 288 -16.32 18.42 2.90
N ILE A 289 -16.59 17.79 4.05
CA ILE A 289 -17.50 18.35 5.07
C ILE A 289 -16.97 19.71 5.56
N ARG A 290 -15.67 19.85 5.76
CA ARG A 290 -15.04 21.12 6.13
C ARG A 290 -15.33 22.21 5.09
N GLN A 291 -15.29 21.89 3.80
CA GLN A 291 -15.63 22.86 2.76
C GLN A 291 -17.11 23.23 2.74
N LEU A 292 -17.99 22.32 3.17
CA LEU A 292 -19.44 22.55 3.22
C LEU A 292 -19.87 23.38 4.42
N ALA A 293 -19.35 23.09 5.62
CA ALA A 293 -19.80 23.67 6.88
C ALA A 293 -18.71 24.37 7.72
N GLY A 294 -17.44 24.19 7.38
CA GLY A 294 -16.33 24.81 8.07
C GLY A 294 -15.74 26.02 7.33
N MET A 295 -14.53 25.88 6.85
CA MET A 295 -13.77 26.87 6.09
C MET A 295 -13.11 26.19 4.88
N ARG A 296 -13.19 26.80 3.71
CA ARG A 296 -12.53 26.24 2.53
C ARG A 296 -11.00 26.30 2.63
N GLY A 297 -10.46 27.41 3.16
CA GLY A 297 -9.04 27.58 3.45
C GLY A 297 -8.23 28.10 2.28
N LEU A 298 -6.94 27.80 2.27
CA LEU A 298 -5.98 28.25 1.28
C LEU A 298 -6.10 27.49 -0.04
N ILE A 299 -5.95 28.20 -1.17
CA ILE A 299 -5.99 27.64 -2.52
C ILE A 299 -4.70 28.01 -3.26
N ALA A 300 -4.16 27.05 -4.04
CA ALA A 300 -3.01 27.29 -4.88
C ALA A 300 -3.42 28.01 -6.20
N ASN A 301 -2.58 28.94 -6.66
CA ASN A 301 -2.76 29.57 -7.95
C ASN A 301 -2.36 28.61 -9.10
N THR A 302 -2.50 29.06 -10.36
CA THR A 302 -2.15 28.27 -11.54
C THR A 302 -0.67 27.88 -11.61
N ALA A 303 0.24 28.66 -11.00
CA ALA A 303 1.66 28.36 -10.92
C ALA A 303 2.03 27.36 -9.78
N GLY A 304 1.06 26.97 -8.94
CA GLY A 304 1.28 26.06 -7.80
C GLY A 304 1.61 26.75 -6.46
N ARG A 305 1.81 28.08 -6.45
CA ARG A 305 2.03 28.83 -5.22
C ARG A 305 0.71 29.06 -4.49
N THR A 306 0.69 28.88 -3.17
CA THR A 306 -0.48 29.15 -2.33
C THR A 306 -0.82 30.65 -2.32
N ILE A 307 -2.09 30.97 -2.48
CA ILE A 307 -2.58 32.33 -2.37
C ILE A 307 -2.68 32.68 -0.89
N GLU A 308 -2.12 33.83 -0.47
CA GLU A 308 -2.07 34.27 0.93
C GLU A 308 -3.46 34.58 1.52
N ILE A 309 -4.40 34.95 0.66
CA ILE A 309 -5.77 35.26 1.06
C ILE A 309 -6.56 33.95 1.12
N PRO A 310 -6.99 33.51 2.33
CA PRO A 310 -7.77 32.29 2.47
C PRO A 310 -9.24 32.54 2.09
N ILE A 311 -9.91 31.49 1.66
CA ILE A 311 -11.37 31.50 1.56
C ILE A 311 -11.94 31.16 2.94
N LYS A 312 -12.47 32.18 3.65
CA LYS A 312 -13.02 32.06 5.01
C LYS A 312 -14.43 31.48 5.02
N ALA A 313 -15.19 31.73 3.96
CA ALA A 313 -16.53 31.23 3.78
C ALA A 313 -16.57 29.73 3.49
N ASN A 314 -17.70 29.12 3.76
CA ASN A 314 -18.04 27.77 3.32
C ASN A 314 -19.17 27.80 2.27
N TYR A 315 -19.47 26.63 1.69
CA TYR A 315 -20.51 26.56 0.66
C TYR A 315 -21.93 26.82 1.20
N ARG A 316 -22.19 26.53 2.50
CA ARG A 316 -23.49 26.80 3.12
C ARG A 316 -23.74 28.32 3.27
N GLU A 317 -22.73 29.07 3.70
CA GLU A 317 -22.81 30.53 3.87
C GLU A 317 -22.82 31.29 2.53
N GLY A 318 -22.26 30.63 1.49
CA GLY A 318 -22.01 31.26 0.19
C GLY A 318 -20.65 31.95 0.12
N LEU A 319 -20.10 32.01 -1.08
CA LEU A 319 -18.81 32.64 -1.36
C LEU A 319 -19.01 34.07 -1.88
N THR A 320 -18.11 34.98 -1.54
CA THR A 320 -18.02 36.28 -2.17
C THR A 320 -17.55 36.14 -3.62
N ALA A 321 -17.81 37.16 -4.48
CA ALA A 321 -17.41 37.13 -5.89
C ALA A 321 -15.88 36.86 -6.07
N LEU A 322 -15.05 37.46 -5.20
CA LEU A 322 -13.60 37.28 -5.21
C LEU A 322 -13.22 35.85 -4.82
N GLU A 323 -13.77 35.34 -3.75
CA GLU A 323 -13.53 33.96 -3.28
C GLU A 323 -13.98 32.93 -4.32
N TYR A 324 -15.12 33.14 -4.96
CA TYR A 324 -15.62 32.30 -6.03
C TYR A 324 -14.66 32.28 -7.22
N PHE A 325 -14.15 33.46 -7.65
CA PHE A 325 -13.20 33.57 -8.77
C PHE A 325 -11.89 32.80 -8.45
N ILE A 326 -11.32 33.01 -7.28
CA ILE A 326 -10.13 32.29 -6.83
C ILE A 326 -10.37 30.78 -6.83
N SER A 327 -11.51 30.37 -6.31
CA SER A 327 -11.94 28.98 -6.24
C SER A 327 -12.08 28.33 -7.62
N SER A 328 -12.70 29.03 -8.58
CA SER A 328 -12.94 28.51 -9.93
C SER A 328 -11.62 28.29 -10.70
N ARG A 329 -10.64 29.15 -10.50
CA ARG A 329 -9.29 29.00 -11.11
C ARG A 329 -8.59 27.73 -10.59
N GLY A 330 -8.66 27.47 -9.28
CA GLY A 330 -8.12 26.26 -8.69
C GLY A 330 -8.81 24.99 -9.20
N ALA A 331 -10.13 25.00 -9.30
CA ALA A 331 -10.90 23.88 -9.85
C ALA A 331 -10.55 23.60 -11.32
N ARG A 332 -10.47 24.63 -12.15
CA ARG A 332 -10.07 24.49 -13.57
C ARG A 332 -8.68 23.89 -13.71
N LYS A 333 -7.72 24.37 -12.92
CA LYS A 333 -6.38 23.79 -12.88
C LYS A 333 -6.45 22.31 -12.52
N GLY A 334 -7.19 21.95 -11.48
CA GLY A 334 -7.36 20.55 -11.08
C GLY A 334 -7.89 19.66 -12.19
N LEU A 335 -8.94 20.09 -12.90
CA LEU A 335 -9.50 19.33 -14.01
C LEU A 335 -8.50 19.16 -15.17
N ALA A 336 -7.81 20.24 -15.55
CA ALA A 336 -6.81 20.20 -16.65
C ALA A 336 -5.61 19.29 -16.27
N ASP A 337 -5.08 19.44 -15.06
CA ASP A 337 -3.94 18.63 -14.59
C ASP A 337 -4.31 17.15 -14.51
N THR A 338 -5.53 16.81 -14.07
CA THR A 338 -6.01 15.41 -14.04
C THR A 338 -6.03 14.81 -15.44
N ALA A 339 -6.58 15.54 -16.42
CA ALA A 339 -6.68 15.08 -17.80
C ALA A 339 -5.29 14.86 -18.43
N LEU A 340 -4.34 15.78 -18.21
CA LEU A 340 -2.98 15.68 -18.75
C LEU A 340 -2.19 14.54 -18.10
N ARG A 341 -2.25 14.41 -16.79
CA ARG A 341 -1.45 13.41 -16.04
C ARG A 341 -1.95 11.97 -16.20
N THR A 342 -3.17 11.77 -16.66
CA THR A 342 -3.66 10.43 -17.03
C THR A 342 -2.80 9.82 -18.13
N ALA A 343 -2.39 10.62 -19.12
CA ALA A 343 -1.47 10.17 -20.17
C ALA A 343 -0.10 9.81 -19.63
N ASP A 344 0.45 10.60 -18.70
CA ASP A 344 1.75 10.33 -18.07
C ASP A 344 1.73 9.01 -17.29
N SER A 345 0.66 8.74 -16.54
CA SER A 345 0.47 7.48 -15.82
C SER A 345 0.41 6.28 -16.78
N GLY A 346 -0.33 6.42 -17.91
CA GLY A 346 -0.40 5.38 -18.93
C GLY A 346 0.97 5.11 -19.57
N TYR A 347 1.72 6.16 -19.87
CA TYR A 347 3.06 6.04 -20.44
C TYR A 347 4.07 5.42 -19.44
N LEU A 348 3.99 5.76 -18.16
CA LEU A 348 4.81 5.11 -17.13
C LEU A 348 4.52 3.60 -17.06
N THR A 349 3.23 3.23 -17.03
CA THR A 349 2.81 1.82 -17.01
C THR A 349 3.33 1.07 -18.22
N ARG A 350 3.23 1.64 -19.43
CA ARG A 350 3.79 1.04 -20.65
C ARG A 350 5.29 0.78 -20.52
N ARG A 351 6.07 1.74 -20.06
CA ARG A 351 7.52 1.59 -19.87
C ARG A 351 7.85 0.49 -18.86
N MET A 352 7.10 0.38 -17.77
CA MET A 352 7.28 -0.69 -16.78
C MET A 352 6.96 -2.06 -17.36
N VAL A 353 5.88 -2.19 -18.15
CA VAL A 353 5.54 -3.44 -18.85
C VAL A 353 6.67 -3.83 -19.82
N ASP A 354 7.20 -2.88 -20.60
CA ASP A 354 8.26 -3.15 -21.56
C ASP A 354 9.57 -3.64 -20.89
N VAL A 355 9.90 -3.14 -19.69
CA VAL A 355 11.12 -3.56 -18.98
C VAL A 355 10.98 -4.90 -18.27
N SER A 356 9.77 -5.29 -17.89
CA SER A 356 9.53 -6.48 -17.06
C SER A 356 8.79 -7.63 -17.76
N GLN A 357 8.53 -7.53 -19.06
CA GLN A 357 7.76 -8.50 -19.83
C GLN A 357 8.42 -9.90 -19.92
N ASP A 358 9.73 -9.98 -19.75
CA ASP A 358 10.51 -11.23 -19.77
C ASP A 358 10.55 -11.94 -18.41
N VAL A 359 10.04 -11.28 -17.36
CA VAL A 359 10.06 -11.82 -16.00
C VAL A 359 8.86 -12.76 -15.77
N ILE A 360 9.11 -14.04 -15.92
CA ILE A 360 8.15 -15.14 -15.79
C ILE A 360 8.69 -16.13 -14.78
N ILE A 361 7.82 -16.81 -14.03
CA ILE A 361 8.23 -17.91 -13.15
C ILE A 361 8.55 -19.13 -14.02
N ARG A 362 9.81 -19.59 -13.99
CA ARG A 362 10.26 -20.74 -14.81
C ARG A 362 10.73 -21.92 -13.99
N GLU A 363 11.30 -21.66 -12.83
CA GLU A 363 11.92 -22.65 -11.95
C GLU A 363 11.20 -22.65 -10.61
N GLU A 364 11.21 -23.78 -9.92
CA GLU A 364 10.65 -23.87 -8.57
C GLU A 364 11.60 -23.30 -7.53
N ASP A 365 12.89 -23.66 -7.57
CA ASP A 365 13.89 -23.22 -6.60
C ASP A 365 15.26 -22.97 -7.25
N CYS A 366 15.84 -21.80 -7.03
CA CYS A 366 17.19 -21.44 -7.48
C CYS A 366 18.27 -21.73 -6.43
N HIS A 367 17.94 -22.36 -5.29
CA HIS A 367 18.85 -22.75 -4.20
C HIS A 367 19.75 -21.61 -3.69
N VAL A 368 19.22 -20.39 -3.63
CA VAL A 368 19.96 -19.24 -3.09
C VAL A 368 20.24 -19.43 -1.60
N THR A 369 21.45 -19.08 -1.17
CA THR A 369 21.96 -19.26 0.20
C THR A 369 21.96 -17.97 1.03
N HIS A 370 21.68 -16.83 0.41
CA HIS A 370 21.65 -15.51 1.04
C HIS A 370 20.38 -14.77 0.65
N GLY A 371 19.85 -13.98 1.55
CA GLY A 371 18.64 -13.20 1.37
C GLY A 371 18.85 -11.75 1.71
N ILE A 372 17.75 -11.05 1.92
CA ILE A 372 17.74 -9.68 2.43
C ILE A 372 17.16 -9.70 3.83
N LYS A 373 17.84 -9.01 4.75
CA LYS A 373 17.32 -8.78 6.09
C LYS A 373 16.23 -7.73 6.03
N VAL A 374 15.03 -8.13 6.42
CA VAL A 374 13.83 -7.29 6.42
C VAL A 374 13.46 -6.96 7.86
N SER A 375 13.14 -5.69 8.10
CA SER A 375 12.61 -5.14 9.35
C SER A 375 11.50 -4.16 9.04
N GLU A 376 10.84 -3.62 10.06
CA GLU A 376 9.87 -2.56 9.93
C GLU A 376 10.47 -1.32 9.24
N ILE A 377 9.71 -0.71 8.34
CA ILE A 377 10.08 0.58 7.72
C ILE A 377 9.37 1.68 8.50
N SER A 378 10.16 2.48 9.23
CA SER A 378 9.66 3.64 9.95
C SER A 378 10.44 4.91 9.57
N GLU A 379 9.76 6.05 9.52
CA GLU A 379 10.36 7.37 9.27
C GLU A 379 9.78 8.39 10.25
N ASN A 380 10.66 9.11 10.93
CA ASN A 380 10.28 10.11 11.93
C ASN A 380 9.30 9.60 13.01
N GLY A 381 9.39 8.31 13.38
CA GLY A 381 8.51 7.69 14.37
C GLY A 381 7.14 7.27 13.83
N GLN A 382 6.89 7.43 12.53
CA GLN A 382 5.71 6.87 11.87
C GLN A 382 6.09 5.59 11.12
N VAL A 383 5.37 4.51 11.41
CA VAL A 383 5.52 3.24 10.71
C VAL A 383 4.93 3.39 9.30
N ILE A 384 5.78 3.25 8.28
CA ILE A 384 5.37 3.22 6.88
C ILE A 384 4.86 1.83 6.55
N GLU A 385 5.59 0.78 6.93
CA GLU A 385 5.23 -0.60 6.66
C GLU A 385 5.61 -1.49 7.83
N LYS A 386 4.65 -2.30 8.29
CA LYS A 386 4.85 -3.22 9.40
C LYS A 386 5.71 -4.40 8.99
N PHE A 387 6.45 -4.94 9.93
CA PHE A 387 7.24 -6.15 9.73
C PHE A 387 6.38 -7.33 9.25
N SER A 388 5.20 -7.53 9.84
CA SER A 388 4.25 -8.59 9.48
C SER A 388 3.79 -8.52 8.02
N GLU A 389 3.54 -7.32 7.48
CA GLU A 389 3.13 -7.12 6.08
C GLU A 389 4.23 -7.49 5.09
N ARG A 390 5.50 -7.20 5.43
CA ARG A 390 6.67 -7.48 4.58
C ARG A 390 7.06 -8.96 4.54
N VAL A 391 6.79 -9.68 5.61
CA VAL A 391 7.14 -11.10 5.77
C VAL A 391 6.05 -12.01 5.19
N LYS A 392 4.79 -11.59 5.21
CA LYS A 392 3.65 -12.36 4.70
C LYS A 392 3.86 -12.82 3.26
N GLY A 393 3.73 -14.13 3.04
CA GLY A 393 3.85 -14.75 1.71
C GLY A 393 5.28 -14.84 1.16
N ARG A 394 6.29 -14.77 2.01
CA ARG A 394 7.71 -14.96 1.67
C ARG A 394 8.23 -16.27 2.27
N PHE A 395 9.33 -16.77 1.73
CA PHE A 395 10.07 -17.90 2.29
C PHE A 395 11.30 -17.38 3.03
N PRO A 396 11.61 -17.87 4.23
CA PRO A 396 12.87 -17.56 4.90
C PRO A 396 14.03 -18.27 4.18
N VAL A 397 15.24 -17.69 4.27
CA VAL A 397 16.46 -18.30 3.71
C VAL A 397 16.95 -19.45 4.57
N ARG A 398 16.80 -19.29 5.89
CA ARG A 398 17.20 -20.27 6.92
C ARG A 398 16.03 -20.50 7.85
N ASP A 399 16.08 -21.62 8.57
CA ASP A 399 15.11 -21.88 9.62
C ASP A 399 15.15 -20.76 10.67
N ILE A 400 13.99 -20.24 11.04
CA ILE A 400 13.85 -19.21 12.08
C ILE A 400 13.73 -19.94 13.41
N LEU A 401 14.70 -19.70 14.31
CA LEU A 401 14.78 -20.33 15.63
C LEU A 401 14.11 -19.43 16.68
N LYS A 402 13.58 -20.07 17.71
CA LYS A 402 13.05 -19.37 18.88
C LYS A 402 14.20 -18.75 19.68
N PRO A 403 14.13 -17.50 20.09
CA PRO A 403 15.18 -16.84 20.84
C PRO A 403 15.58 -17.62 22.11
N GLY A 404 16.86 -17.99 22.21
CA GLY A 404 17.42 -18.74 23.36
C GLY A 404 17.25 -20.25 23.36
N THR A 405 16.68 -20.83 22.29
CA THR A 405 16.56 -22.28 22.09
C THR A 405 16.88 -22.65 20.65
N ASP A 406 17.28 -23.90 20.40
CA ASP A 406 17.49 -24.44 19.05
C ASP A 406 16.19 -25.00 18.43
N GLU A 407 15.04 -24.67 19.01
CA GLU A 407 13.75 -25.08 18.50
C GLU A 407 13.40 -24.29 17.24
N VAL A 408 13.09 -24.99 16.14
CA VAL A 408 12.69 -24.38 14.88
C VAL A 408 11.26 -23.85 15.01
N LEU A 409 11.10 -22.53 14.93
CA LEU A 409 9.80 -21.86 14.92
C LEU A 409 9.16 -21.92 13.54
N ILE A 410 9.92 -21.60 12.50
CA ILE A 410 9.47 -21.61 11.10
C ILE A 410 10.55 -22.23 10.23
N SER A 411 10.19 -23.26 9.45
CA SER A 411 11.10 -23.92 8.52
C SER A 411 11.38 -23.07 7.26
N LYS A 412 12.56 -23.20 6.70
CA LYS A 412 12.97 -22.53 5.42
C LYS A 412 12.08 -22.87 4.23
N ASP A 413 11.42 -24.04 4.23
CA ASP A 413 10.54 -24.48 3.14
C ASP A 413 9.07 -24.13 3.38
N HIS A 414 8.76 -23.49 4.50
CA HIS A 414 7.42 -23.01 4.82
C HIS A 414 7.22 -21.58 4.34
N MET A 415 6.11 -21.34 3.61
CA MET A 415 5.70 -19.99 3.21
C MET A 415 5.04 -19.30 4.40
N MET A 416 5.66 -18.21 4.86
CA MET A 416 5.20 -17.48 6.05
C MET A 416 3.80 -16.89 5.85
N THR A 417 2.92 -17.20 6.78
CA THR A 417 1.53 -16.70 6.85
C THR A 417 1.44 -15.49 7.80
N GLU A 418 0.24 -14.94 7.92
CA GLU A 418 -0.04 -13.86 8.87
C GLU A 418 0.06 -14.34 10.33
N ASP A 419 -0.35 -15.61 10.58
CA ASP A 419 -0.24 -16.23 11.91
C ASP A 419 1.22 -16.44 12.30
N ASP A 420 2.08 -16.84 11.36
CA ASP A 420 3.52 -16.97 11.59
C ASP A 420 4.16 -15.62 11.92
N ALA A 421 3.73 -14.55 11.25
CA ALA A 421 4.19 -13.19 11.56
C ALA A 421 3.76 -12.76 12.98
N ALA A 422 2.52 -13.07 13.38
CA ALA A 422 2.04 -12.82 14.74
C ALA A 422 2.80 -13.66 15.80
N LEU A 423 3.19 -14.89 15.46
CA LEU A 423 4.05 -15.72 16.31
C LEU A 423 5.44 -15.09 16.47
N MET A 424 6.04 -14.59 15.39
CA MET A 424 7.34 -13.91 15.47
C MET A 424 7.28 -12.67 16.36
N GLU A 425 6.21 -11.85 16.25
CA GLU A 425 6.02 -10.70 17.12
C GLU A 425 5.86 -11.09 18.60
N LYS A 426 5.17 -12.19 18.91
CA LYS A 426 5.06 -12.72 20.29
C LYS A 426 6.42 -13.13 20.91
N PHE A 427 7.36 -13.54 20.08
CA PHE A 427 8.73 -13.90 20.50
C PHE A 427 9.74 -12.76 20.33
N ASP A 428 9.29 -11.52 20.12
CA ASP A 428 10.11 -10.31 19.98
C ASP A 428 11.10 -10.39 18.79
N ILE A 429 10.73 -11.09 17.71
CA ILE A 429 11.52 -11.18 16.48
C ILE A 429 11.04 -10.09 15.52
N HIS A 430 11.80 -9.00 15.43
CA HIS A 430 11.49 -7.83 14.58
C HIS A 430 12.29 -7.78 13.28
N SER A 431 13.09 -8.79 12.99
CA SER A 431 13.83 -8.87 11.73
C SER A 431 14.05 -10.31 11.30
N ALA A 432 13.91 -10.59 10.01
CA ALA A 432 14.13 -11.90 9.42
C ALA A 432 14.91 -11.79 8.11
N GLU A 433 15.69 -12.81 7.77
CA GLU A 433 16.36 -12.95 6.48
C GLU A 433 15.45 -13.73 5.54
N ILE A 434 14.89 -13.06 4.54
CA ILE A 434 13.91 -13.62 3.62
C ILE A 434 14.48 -13.76 2.21
N ARG A 435 13.93 -14.70 1.45
CA ARG A 435 14.20 -14.83 0.01
C ARG A 435 13.44 -13.73 -0.73
N THR A 436 14.13 -13.06 -1.64
CA THR A 436 13.56 -11.99 -2.46
C THR A 436 13.84 -12.18 -3.92
N VAL A 437 13.10 -11.49 -4.75
CA VAL A 437 13.31 -11.43 -6.19
C VAL A 437 14.69 -10.86 -6.53
N LEU A 438 15.21 -9.94 -5.72
CA LEU A 438 16.48 -9.25 -5.93
C LEU A 438 17.70 -10.15 -5.82
N THR A 439 17.64 -11.20 -4.99
CA THR A 439 18.72 -12.15 -4.77
C THR A 439 18.57 -13.45 -5.59
N CYS A 440 17.53 -13.55 -6.42
CA CYS A 440 17.26 -14.75 -7.20
C CYS A 440 18.34 -15.01 -8.24
N LYS A 441 18.88 -16.24 -8.27
CA LYS A 441 19.93 -16.71 -9.20
C LYS A 441 19.40 -17.30 -10.51
N ALA A 442 18.09 -17.27 -10.75
CA ALA A 442 17.53 -17.76 -12.02
C ALA A 442 17.97 -16.88 -13.19
N HIS A 443 18.57 -17.49 -14.24
CA HIS A 443 19.07 -16.78 -15.42
C HIS A 443 17.96 -16.19 -16.27
N SER A 444 16.86 -16.93 -16.41
CA SER A 444 15.70 -16.49 -17.18
C SER A 444 14.48 -16.43 -16.30
N GLY A 445 13.96 -15.23 -16.05
CA GLY A 445 12.83 -15.02 -15.16
C GLY A 445 13.19 -15.05 -13.67
N ILE A 446 12.34 -15.67 -12.87
CA ILE A 446 12.44 -15.75 -11.39
C ILE A 446 11.98 -17.14 -10.95
N CYS A 447 12.50 -17.66 -9.84
CA CYS A 447 12.01 -18.92 -9.26
C CYS A 447 10.80 -18.70 -8.34
N ALA A 448 9.98 -19.73 -8.17
CA ALA A 448 8.75 -19.68 -7.39
C ALA A 448 9.01 -19.35 -5.91
N LYS A 449 10.01 -19.97 -5.27
CA LYS A 449 10.32 -19.72 -3.86
C LYS A 449 10.82 -18.29 -3.58
N CYS A 450 11.57 -17.66 -4.50
CA CYS A 450 12.02 -16.28 -4.34
C CYS A 450 10.90 -15.26 -4.51
N TYR A 451 9.91 -15.56 -5.35
CA TYR A 451 8.71 -14.74 -5.48
C TYR A 451 7.73 -14.99 -4.33
N GLY A 452 7.55 -16.24 -3.92
CA GLY A 452 6.68 -16.66 -2.83
C GLY A 452 5.20 -16.73 -3.22
N MET A 453 4.33 -16.10 -2.43
CA MET A 453 2.87 -16.17 -2.59
C MET A 453 2.39 -15.41 -3.83
N ASN A 454 1.47 -16.02 -4.59
CA ASN A 454 0.63 -15.31 -5.54
C ASN A 454 -0.49 -14.58 -4.80
N LEU A 455 -0.47 -13.23 -4.84
CA LEU A 455 -1.38 -12.38 -4.08
C LEU A 455 -2.84 -12.52 -4.50
N ALA A 456 -3.11 -12.92 -5.76
CA ALA A 456 -4.48 -13.11 -6.26
C ALA A 456 -5.13 -14.40 -5.75
N THR A 457 -4.35 -15.42 -5.36
CA THR A 457 -4.86 -16.73 -4.94
C THR A 457 -4.50 -17.11 -3.51
N SER A 458 -3.63 -16.34 -2.85
CA SER A 458 -3.03 -16.63 -1.53
C SER A 458 -2.31 -17.99 -1.45
N LYS A 459 -1.92 -18.56 -2.59
CA LYS A 459 -1.17 -19.80 -2.70
C LYS A 459 0.25 -19.54 -3.19
N PRO A 460 1.20 -20.47 -3.01
CA PRO A 460 2.51 -20.36 -3.65
C PRO A 460 2.35 -20.20 -5.16
N VAL A 461 3.19 -19.35 -5.77
CA VAL A 461 3.14 -19.08 -7.20
C VAL A 461 3.54 -20.34 -7.99
N GLY A 462 2.79 -20.64 -9.06
CA GLY A 462 3.10 -21.74 -9.97
C GLY A 462 4.02 -21.32 -11.10
N PRO A 463 4.68 -22.29 -11.77
CA PRO A 463 5.44 -22.01 -12.98
C PRO A 463 4.53 -21.46 -14.08
N GLY A 464 5.07 -20.53 -14.89
CA GLY A 464 4.33 -19.91 -16.00
C GLY A 464 3.59 -18.63 -15.69
N GLU A 465 3.57 -18.16 -14.45
CA GLU A 465 2.98 -16.87 -14.09
C GLU A 465 3.85 -15.72 -14.60
N ALA A 466 3.22 -14.77 -15.31
CA ALA A 466 3.87 -13.58 -15.85
C ALA A 466 3.95 -12.46 -14.79
N VAL A 467 4.75 -12.67 -13.76
CA VAL A 467 4.85 -11.79 -12.58
C VAL A 467 5.36 -10.38 -12.90
N GLY A 468 6.14 -10.22 -13.98
CA GLY A 468 6.61 -8.91 -14.42
C GLY A 468 5.48 -8.01 -14.92
N ILE A 469 4.55 -8.54 -15.71
CA ILE A 469 3.38 -7.79 -16.18
C ILE A 469 2.45 -7.48 -15.01
N ILE A 470 2.24 -8.43 -14.11
CA ILE A 470 1.44 -8.23 -12.89
C ILE A 470 2.04 -7.10 -12.04
N ALA A 471 3.36 -7.07 -11.86
CA ALA A 471 4.05 -6.01 -11.14
C ALA A 471 3.86 -4.64 -11.79
N ALA A 472 4.09 -4.53 -13.09
CA ALA A 472 3.94 -3.28 -13.83
C ALA A 472 2.50 -2.74 -13.79
N GLN A 473 1.51 -3.61 -13.94
CA GLN A 473 0.10 -3.26 -13.86
C GLN A 473 -0.33 -2.86 -12.43
N SER A 474 0.16 -3.58 -11.42
CA SER A 474 -0.13 -3.29 -10.00
C SER A 474 0.43 -1.94 -9.53
N ILE A 475 1.56 -1.51 -10.08
CA ILE A 475 2.14 -0.18 -9.83
C ILE A 475 1.43 0.89 -10.67
N GLY A 476 1.04 0.57 -11.92
CA GLY A 476 0.49 1.52 -12.88
C GLY A 476 -0.99 1.84 -12.67
N GLU A 477 -1.79 0.86 -12.27
CA GLU A 477 -3.24 1.05 -12.05
C GLU A 477 -3.53 2.20 -11.06
N PRO A 478 -2.96 2.20 -9.84
CA PRO A 478 -3.20 3.29 -8.92
C PRO A 478 -2.51 4.61 -9.31
N GLY A 479 -1.65 4.63 -10.31
CA GLY A 479 -1.00 5.84 -10.82
C GLY A 479 -1.99 6.90 -11.28
N THR A 480 -3.11 6.50 -11.90
CA THR A 480 -4.19 7.42 -12.26
C THR A 480 -4.88 8.02 -11.04
N GLN A 481 -5.06 7.25 -9.96
CA GLN A 481 -5.61 7.75 -8.70
C GLN A 481 -4.66 8.73 -8.00
N LEU A 482 -3.36 8.50 -8.08
CA LEU A 482 -2.31 9.42 -7.62
C LEU A 482 -2.42 10.78 -8.30
N THR A 483 -2.72 10.83 -9.58
CA THR A 483 -2.91 12.10 -10.33
C THR A 483 -4.14 12.87 -9.86
N MET A 484 -5.22 12.19 -9.51
CA MET A 484 -6.47 12.83 -9.05
C MET A 484 -6.37 13.36 -7.61
N ARG A 485 -5.64 12.68 -6.72
CA ARG A 485 -5.60 13.00 -5.28
C ARG A 485 -4.58 14.09 -4.90
N THR A 486 -3.55 14.33 -5.70
CA THR A 486 -2.53 15.38 -5.43
C THR A 486 -3.09 16.81 -5.38
N PHE A 487 -4.31 17.04 -5.89
CA PHE A 487 -4.97 18.34 -5.84
C PHE A 487 -5.73 18.66 -4.56
N HIS A 488 -6.12 17.65 -3.80
CA HIS A 488 -6.93 17.83 -2.60
C HIS A 488 -6.10 18.11 -1.34
N THR A 489 -4.84 17.83 -1.39
CA THR A 489 -3.87 18.24 -0.37
C THR A 489 -3.34 19.60 -0.78
N GLY A 490 -4.00 20.70 -0.39
CA GLY A 490 -3.45 22.05 -0.44
C GLY A 490 -2.17 22.05 0.39
N GLY A 491 -1.09 21.53 -0.21
CA GLY A 491 0.19 21.39 0.44
C GLY A 491 0.77 22.75 0.70
N VAL A 492 1.12 23.00 1.94
CA VAL A 492 2.06 24.03 2.32
C VAL A 492 3.31 23.84 1.47
N ALA A 493 3.69 24.87 0.77
CA ALA A 493 4.94 24.93 0.03
C ALA A 493 6.12 24.93 1.01
N GLY A 494 6.38 23.81 1.60
CA GLY A 494 7.58 23.51 2.38
C GLY A 494 8.52 22.70 1.52
N GLY A 495 9.26 23.40 0.64
CA GLY A 495 10.30 22.79 -0.18
C GLY A 495 9.81 22.23 -1.52
N ASP A 496 10.60 22.47 -2.52
CA ASP A 496 10.51 22.10 -3.93
C ASP A 496 10.67 20.58 -4.13
N ILE A 497 9.85 19.76 -3.41
CA ILE A 497 9.88 18.31 -3.51
C ILE A 497 8.81 17.92 -4.54
N THR A 498 9.23 17.31 -5.63
CA THR A 498 8.33 16.66 -6.57
C THR A 498 7.53 15.59 -5.81
N GLN A 499 6.19 15.74 -5.76
CA GLN A 499 5.31 14.85 -5.03
C GLN A 499 4.42 14.06 -6.01
N GLY A 500 4.02 12.86 -5.60
CA GLY A 500 3.14 12.00 -6.38
C GLY A 500 3.82 11.34 -7.58
N LEU A 501 3.08 11.18 -8.69
CA LEU A 501 3.53 10.46 -9.88
C LEU A 501 4.87 10.96 -10.46
N PRO A 502 5.16 12.28 -10.56
CA PRO A 502 6.46 12.76 -11.04
C PRO A 502 7.65 12.27 -10.21
N ARG A 503 7.47 12.07 -8.90
CA ARG A 503 8.51 11.52 -8.04
C ARG A 503 8.74 10.03 -8.31
N VAL A 504 7.67 9.27 -8.51
CA VAL A 504 7.75 7.85 -8.88
C VAL A 504 8.47 7.68 -10.22
N GLU A 505 8.14 8.53 -11.21
CA GLU A 505 8.82 8.56 -12.50
C GLU A 505 10.31 8.89 -12.35
N GLU A 506 10.66 9.89 -11.55
CA GLU A 506 12.04 10.29 -11.27
C GLU A 506 12.85 9.13 -10.68
N LEU A 507 12.27 8.37 -9.74
CA LEU A 507 12.90 7.21 -9.10
C LEU A 507 13.11 6.05 -10.09
N PHE A 508 12.08 5.67 -10.86
CA PHE A 508 12.19 4.58 -11.82
C PHE A 508 13.07 4.92 -13.05
N GLU A 509 13.17 6.20 -13.41
CA GLU A 509 14.12 6.63 -14.45
C GLU A 509 15.53 6.92 -13.89
N ALA A 510 15.73 6.74 -12.59
CA ALA A 510 16.99 7.03 -11.90
C ALA A 510 17.53 8.44 -12.23
N ARG A 511 16.65 9.45 -12.35
CA ARG A 511 17.03 10.83 -12.67
C ARG A 511 17.63 11.51 -11.44
N LYS A 512 18.53 12.46 -11.67
CA LYS A 512 19.06 13.33 -10.61
C LYS A 512 17.94 14.24 -10.08
N PRO A 513 17.65 14.24 -8.78
CA PRO A 513 16.63 15.11 -8.21
C PRO A 513 17.01 16.58 -8.31
N LYS A 514 16.01 17.47 -8.45
CA LYS A 514 16.23 18.92 -8.54
C LYS A 514 16.86 19.48 -7.28
N LYS A 515 16.42 19.04 -6.10
CA LYS A 515 17.00 19.38 -4.81
C LYS A 515 17.71 18.14 -4.25
N MET A 516 18.98 18.02 -4.58
CA MET A 516 19.79 16.88 -4.23
C MET A 516 20.38 17.03 -2.83
N ALA A 517 20.25 15.99 -2.01
CA ALA A 517 20.98 15.87 -0.77
C ALA A 517 22.38 15.30 -1.01
N THR A 518 23.37 15.83 -0.32
CA THR A 518 24.76 15.38 -0.38
C THR A 518 24.98 14.27 0.64
N LEU A 519 25.64 13.18 0.20
CA LEU A 519 26.09 12.08 1.04
C LEU A 519 27.57 12.23 1.37
N SER A 520 27.97 11.82 2.57
CA SER A 520 29.38 11.72 2.92
C SER A 520 30.03 10.53 2.18
N GLU A 521 31.14 10.75 1.49
CA GLU A 521 31.90 9.68 0.81
C GLU A 521 32.78 8.89 1.79
N ILE A 522 33.16 9.48 2.92
CA ILE A 522 34.00 8.89 3.95
C ILE A 522 33.33 8.87 5.31
N ALA A 523 33.69 7.92 6.16
CA ALA A 523 33.34 7.93 7.57
C ALA A 523 34.34 8.83 8.33
N GLY A 524 33.88 9.58 9.34
CA GLY A 524 34.78 10.41 10.11
C GLY A 524 34.08 11.48 10.95
N LYS A 525 34.88 12.35 11.53
CA LYS A 525 34.40 13.43 12.38
C LYS A 525 34.09 14.68 11.54
N VAL A 526 32.93 15.27 11.76
CA VAL A 526 32.45 16.47 11.08
C VAL A 526 33.01 17.74 11.76
N ARG A 527 33.44 18.68 10.96
CA ARG A 527 33.82 20.04 11.39
C ARG A 527 33.19 21.08 10.45
N PHE A 528 32.64 22.12 11.04
CA PHE A 528 32.05 23.23 10.29
C PHE A 528 33.02 24.35 10.15
N GLU A 529 33.17 24.91 8.95
CA GLU A 529 33.91 26.11 8.65
C GLU A 529 33.10 27.06 7.76
N ASP A 530 33.01 28.32 8.10
CA ASP A 530 32.32 29.29 7.27
C ASP A 530 33.11 29.54 5.97
N ALA A 531 32.42 29.50 4.85
CA ALA A 531 33.02 29.77 3.57
C ALA A 531 33.33 31.28 3.46
N THR A 532 34.50 31.62 2.90
CA THR A 532 35.01 32.98 2.75
C THR A 532 34.14 33.89 1.88
N LYS A 533 33.16 33.37 1.16
CA LYS A 533 32.22 34.13 0.32
C LYS A 533 30.81 33.57 0.41
N GLY A 534 29.89 34.35 0.93
CA GLY A 534 28.44 34.08 0.85
C GLY A 534 27.84 33.27 2.01
N SER A 535 26.60 32.85 1.87
CA SER A 535 25.81 32.09 2.85
C SER A 535 26.07 30.57 2.78
N LEU A 536 27.26 30.13 2.39
CA LEU A 536 27.64 28.72 2.30
C LEU A 536 28.46 28.31 3.52
N LEU A 537 28.23 27.11 3.99
CA LEU A 537 28.99 26.43 5.03
C LEU A 537 29.83 25.33 4.40
N ASN A 538 31.10 25.25 4.76
CA ASN A 538 31.96 24.12 4.41
C ASN A 538 31.90 23.08 5.53
N ILE A 539 31.45 21.90 5.20
CA ILE A 539 31.49 20.77 6.09
C ILE A 539 32.71 19.94 5.74
N ILE A 540 33.64 19.85 6.66
CA ILE A 540 34.85 19.05 6.53
C ILE A 540 34.64 17.78 7.30
N VAL A 541 34.74 16.65 6.62
CA VAL A 541 34.73 15.32 7.23
C VAL A 541 36.16 14.79 7.23
N THR A 542 36.68 14.46 8.40
CA THR A 542 38.04 13.92 8.58
C THR A 542 37.91 12.45 9.00
N ALA A 543 38.43 11.53 8.20
CA ALA A 543 38.52 10.13 8.53
C ALA A 543 39.65 9.84 9.52
N ASP A 544 39.60 8.69 10.17
CA ASP A 544 40.64 8.24 11.10
C ASP A 544 41.99 8.02 10.41
N ASP A 545 41.98 7.76 9.10
CA ASP A 545 43.18 7.59 8.26
C ASP A 545 43.80 8.95 7.85
N GLY A 546 43.22 10.09 8.24
CA GLY A 546 43.69 11.43 7.88
C GLY A 546 43.18 11.94 6.52
N ASP A 547 42.37 11.18 5.77
CA ASP A 547 41.70 11.67 4.56
C ASP A 547 40.64 12.71 4.94
N THR A 548 40.59 13.80 4.18
CA THR A 548 39.64 14.89 4.44
C THR A 548 38.84 15.22 3.19
N ARG A 549 37.54 15.33 3.34
CA ARG A 549 36.65 15.76 2.27
C ARG A 549 35.85 16.97 2.69
N THR A 550 35.78 17.97 1.80
CA THR A 550 35.08 19.24 2.06
C THR A 550 33.84 19.30 1.18
N TYR A 551 32.71 19.57 1.81
CA TYR A 551 31.39 19.70 1.14
C TYR A 551 30.87 21.13 1.40
N SER A 552 30.66 21.92 0.34
CA SER A 552 30.09 23.25 0.44
C SER A 552 28.58 23.23 0.22
N MET A 553 27.81 23.68 1.21
CA MET A 553 26.36 23.68 1.17
C MET A 553 25.74 24.84 1.93
N PRO A 554 24.43 25.16 1.70
CA PRO A 554 23.74 26.19 2.44
C PRO A 554 23.60 25.86 3.93
N HIS A 555 23.53 26.86 4.81
CA HIS A 555 23.29 26.67 6.25
C HIS A 555 21.89 26.06 6.57
N THR A 556 20.98 26.04 5.63
CA THR A 556 19.61 25.58 5.83
C THR A 556 19.46 24.08 5.57
N GLY A 557 18.77 23.38 6.46
CA GLY A 557 18.42 21.94 6.28
C GLY A 557 19.57 20.99 6.56
N LEU A 558 20.52 21.35 7.42
CA LEU A 558 21.60 20.46 7.85
C LEU A 558 21.06 19.35 8.75
N GLN A 559 21.49 18.12 8.50
CA GLN A 559 21.13 16.92 9.29
C GLN A 559 22.25 16.44 10.20
N VAL A 560 23.41 17.08 10.16
CA VAL A 560 24.57 16.76 10.97
C VAL A 560 24.94 17.94 11.87
N ARG A 561 25.61 17.65 12.99
CA ARG A 561 26.08 18.65 13.95
C ARG A 561 27.60 18.76 13.90
N ASP A 562 28.11 19.90 14.31
CA ASP A 562 29.56 20.07 14.45
C ASP A 562 30.12 19.14 15.53
N GLY A 563 31.21 18.44 15.19
CA GLY A 563 31.82 17.44 16.06
C GLY A 563 31.19 16.05 16.06
N GLU A 564 30.11 15.82 15.31
CA GLU A 564 29.45 14.50 15.18
C GLU A 564 30.34 13.53 14.39
N VAL A 565 30.40 12.27 14.83
CA VAL A 565 31.05 11.20 14.07
C VAL A 565 30.00 10.56 13.18
N ILE A 566 30.27 10.54 11.89
CA ILE A 566 29.34 10.03 10.87
C ILE A 566 29.91 8.81 10.14
N GLU A 567 29.03 7.92 9.73
CA GLU A 567 29.37 6.77 8.90
C GLU A 567 29.42 7.13 7.41
N LYS A 568 30.13 6.32 6.63
CA LYS A 568 30.14 6.43 5.17
C LYS A 568 28.71 6.37 4.61
N GLY A 569 28.35 7.37 3.81
CA GLY A 569 27.05 7.48 3.22
C GLY A 569 25.99 8.17 4.11
N ARG A 570 26.36 8.79 5.22
CA ARG A 570 25.43 9.63 6.01
C ARG A 570 25.00 10.85 5.19
N GLN A 571 23.71 11.16 5.25
CA GLN A 571 23.13 12.34 4.61
C GLN A 571 23.51 13.60 5.39
N LEU A 572 24.10 14.59 4.70
CA LEU A 572 24.56 15.82 5.32
C LEU A 572 23.50 16.93 5.32
N GLN A 573 22.65 16.96 4.29
CA GLN A 573 21.63 17.98 4.08
C GLN A 573 20.28 17.35 3.76
N ASP A 574 19.21 18.05 4.14
CA ASP A 574 17.83 17.65 3.80
C ASP A 574 17.56 17.75 2.30
N GLY A 575 16.95 16.71 1.72
CA GLY A 575 16.64 16.64 0.30
C GLY A 575 16.53 15.19 -0.20
N ALA A 576 16.24 15.02 -1.48
CA ALA A 576 16.16 13.73 -2.13
C ALA A 576 17.57 13.20 -2.48
N LEU A 577 17.82 11.92 -2.23
CA LEU A 577 19.10 11.30 -2.58
C LEU A 577 19.13 10.97 -4.09
N ASN A 578 20.31 11.11 -4.69
CA ASN A 578 20.55 10.64 -6.04
C ASN A 578 20.81 9.12 -6.00
N PRO A 579 20.02 8.27 -6.68
CA PRO A 579 20.20 6.82 -6.68
C PRO A 579 21.59 6.37 -7.12
N HIS A 580 22.23 7.08 -8.06
CA HIS A 580 23.57 6.77 -8.53
C HIS A 580 24.65 7.00 -7.45
N ASP A 581 24.51 8.05 -6.63
CA ASP A 581 25.44 8.31 -5.54
C ASP A 581 25.26 7.29 -4.41
N VAL A 582 24.00 6.89 -4.14
CA VAL A 582 23.71 5.81 -3.18
C VAL A 582 24.39 4.51 -3.65
N LEU A 583 24.31 4.16 -4.96
CA LEU A 583 24.98 2.98 -5.50
C LEU A 583 26.49 3.05 -5.31
N ARG A 584 27.10 4.17 -5.65
CA ARG A 584 28.55 4.37 -5.58
C ARG A 584 29.08 4.32 -4.15
N ILE A 585 28.34 4.89 -3.18
CA ILE A 585 28.81 5.08 -1.80
C ILE A 585 28.40 3.93 -0.90
N ARG A 586 27.12 3.51 -0.95
CA ARG A 586 26.52 2.52 -0.04
C ARG A 586 26.37 1.12 -0.64
N GLY A 587 26.49 0.99 -1.98
CA GLY A 587 26.37 -0.29 -2.69
C GLY A 587 24.94 -0.65 -3.13
N ALA A 588 24.81 -1.81 -3.80
CA ALA A 588 23.58 -2.25 -4.46
C ALA A 588 22.41 -2.48 -3.50
N SER A 589 22.64 -3.15 -2.36
CA SER A 589 21.58 -3.43 -1.37
C SER A 589 20.95 -2.16 -0.79
N ALA A 590 21.74 -1.09 -0.62
CA ALA A 590 21.24 0.19 -0.15
C ALA A 590 20.36 0.90 -1.18
N VAL A 591 20.68 0.77 -2.47
CA VAL A 591 19.85 1.30 -3.56
C VAL A 591 18.51 0.58 -3.64
N HIS A 592 18.52 -0.75 -3.51
CA HIS A 592 17.30 -1.55 -3.47
C HIS A 592 16.35 -1.05 -2.37
N ASN A 593 16.84 -0.96 -1.15
CA ASN A 593 16.06 -0.49 -0.01
C ASN A 593 15.58 0.96 -0.20
N TYR A 594 16.45 1.84 -0.70
CA TYR A 594 16.11 3.24 -0.92
C TYR A 594 14.97 3.40 -1.94
N LEU A 595 15.08 2.72 -3.11
CA LEU A 595 14.05 2.81 -4.15
C LEU A 595 12.71 2.24 -3.67
N ILE A 596 12.73 1.08 -2.99
CA ILE A 596 11.52 0.46 -2.44
C ILE A 596 10.85 1.40 -1.43
N GLN A 597 11.62 1.91 -0.45
CA GLN A 597 11.09 2.80 0.59
C GLN A 597 10.50 4.09 0.02
N GLU A 598 11.20 4.77 -0.89
CA GLU A 598 10.72 6.01 -1.48
C GLU A 598 9.47 5.82 -2.35
N VAL A 599 9.40 4.74 -3.14
CA VAL A 599 8.20 4.45 -3.95
C VAL A 599 7.02 4.12 -3.04
N LEU A 600 7.17 3.23 -2.06
CA LEU A 600 6.12 2.89 -1.10
C LEU A 600 5.62 4.12 -0.35
N LYS A 601 6.53 4.99 0.10
CA LYS A 601 6.20 6.24 0.78
C LYS A 601 5.25 7.10 -0.05
N VAL A 602 5.52 7.28 -1.35
CA VAL A 602 4.67 8.07 -2.25
C VAL A 602 3.28 7.45 -2.38
N TYR A 603 3.17 6.14 -2.53
CA TYR A 603 1.87 5.46 -2.66
C TYR A 603 1.10 5.46 -1.36
N ARG A 604 1.71 5.16 -0.23
CA ARG A 604 1.06 5.15 1.09
C ARG A 604 0.60 6.51 1.57
N GLN A 605 1.32 7.59 1.24
CA GLN A 605 0.86 8.96 1.50
C GLN A 605 -0.48 9.28 0.80
N GLN A 606 -0.78 8.58 -0.28
CA GLN A 606 -2.05 8.69 -1.01
C GLN A 606 -3.09 7.65 -0.58
N GLY A 607 -2.76 6.81 0.43
CA GLY A 607 -3.63 5.75 0.92
C GLY A 607 -3.82 4.61 -0.07
N VAL A 608 -2.76 4.28 -0.80
CA VAL A 608 -2.69 3.14 -1.72
C VAL A 608 -1.63 2.18 -1.22
N ASP A 609 -2.01 0.94 -0.98
CA ASP A 609 -1.12 -0.13 -0.55
C ASP A 609 -0.67 -0.95 -1.76
N ILE A 610 0.65 -1.17 -1.86
CA ILE A 610 1.30 -1.98 -2.90
C ILE A 610 2.31 -2.89 -2.21
N ASN A 611 2.33 -4.17 -2.58
CA ASN A 611 3.29 -5.11 -2.02
C ASN A 611 4.70 -4.85 -2.57
N ASP A 612 5.71 -4.97 -1.72
CA ASP A 612 7.14 -4.79 -2.04
C ASP A 612 7.60 -5.60 -3.26
N LYS A 613 7.05 -6.81 -3.45
CA LYS A 613 7.39 -7.73 -4.54
C LYS A 613 7.35 -7.07 -5.91
N HIS A 614 6.33 -6.24 -6.16
CA HIS A 614 6.13 -5.58 -7.45
C HIS A 614 7.24 -4.57 -7.75
N ILE A 615 7.64 -3.82 -6.71
CA ILE A 615 8.72 -2.84 -6.83
C ILE A 615 10.06 -3.57 -6.98
N GLU A 616 10.29 -4.65 -6.22
CA GLU A 616 11.50 -5.48 -6.32
C GLU A 616 11.72 -6.02 -7.74
N VAL A 617 10.66 -6.47 -8.43
CA VAL A 617 10.75 -6.96 -9.81
C VAL A 617 11.26 -5.86 -10.73
N ILE A 618 10.72 -4.64 -10.65
CA ILE A 618 11.16 -3.53 -11.52
C ILE A 618 12.59 -3.11 -11.17
N VAL A 619 12.91 -2.99 -9.88
CA VAL A 619 14.26 -2.60 -9.42
C VAL A 619 15.32 -3.64 -9.83
N ARG A 620 14.98 -4.95 -9.80
CA ARG A 620 15.86 -6.01 -10.32
C ARG A 620 16.20 -5.77 -11.79
N GLN A 621 15.20 -5.45 -12.60
CA GLN A 621 15.44 -5.18 -14.03
C GLN A 621 16.27 -3.91 -14.27
N MET A 622 16.15 -2.87 -13.40
CA MET A 622 16.98 -1.67 -13.47
C MET A 622 18.46 -1.94 -13.17
N MET A 623 18.76 -2.98 -12.40
CA MET A 623 20.11 -3.32 -11.93
C MET A 623 20.64 -4.63 -12.53
N ARG A 624 20.04 -5.14 -13.58
CA ARG A 624 20.40 -6.41 -14.21
C ARG A 624 21.75 -6.34 -14.95
N LYS A 625 22.10 -5.20 -15.52
CA LYS A 625 23.30 -5.03 -16.34
C LYS A 625 24.47 -4.43 -15.58
N VAL A 626 25.66 -4.93 -15.86
CA VAL A 626 26.94 -4.43 -15.35
C VAL A 626 27.85 -4.00 -16.50
N ARG A 627 28.83 -3.17 -16.19
CA ARG A 627 29.94 -2.88 -17.12
C ARG A 627 31.14 -3.68 -16.68
N VAL A 628 31.63 -4.50 -17.59
CA VAL A 628 32.90 -5.20 -17.41
C VAL A 628 34.04 -4.19 -17.52
N GLU A 629 34.86 -4.06 -16.50
CA GLU A 629 36.06 -3.20 -16.53
C GLU A 629 37.18 -3.96 -17.20
N ASP A 630 37.61 -5.06 -16.62
CA ASP A 630 38.58 -5.95 -17.16
C ASP A 630 38.01 -7.38 -17.24
N ALA A 631 38.04 -7.95 -18.43
CA ALA A 631 37.57 -9.31 -18.66
C ALA A 631 38.56 -10.37 -18.13
N ASN A 632 39.85 -9.99 -17.96
CA ASN A 632 40.91 -10.85 -17.50
C ASN A 632 40.89 -12.23 -18.25
N ASP A 633 40.87 -13.33 -17.51
CA ASP A 633 40.84 -14.69 -18.05
C ASP A 633 39.44 -15.27 -18.34
N ALA A 634 38.39 -14.46 -18.17
CA ALA A 634 37.02 -14.83 -18.51
C ALA A 634 36.81 -14.79 -20.02
N THR A 635 36.59 -15.93 -20.65
CA THR A 635 36.66 -16.11 -22.12
C THR A 635 35.45 -15.59 -22.88
N GLY A 636 34.28 -15.42 -22.23
CA GLY A 636 33.03 -14.99 -22.86
C GLY A 636 32.81 -13.49 -22.86
N LEU A 637 33.67 -12.70 -22.18
CA LEU A 637 33.46 -11.30 -21.90
C LEU A 637 34.43 -10.39 -22.63
N LEU A 638 33.97 -9.18 -22.97
CA LEU A 638 34.81 -8.14 -23.55
C LEU A 638 34.94 -6.98 -22.57
N SER A 639 36.18 -6.50 -22.34
CA SER A 639 36.43 -5.32 -21.51
C SER A 639 35.69 -4.08 -22.04
N GLY A 640 35.01 -3.34 -21.17
CA GLY A 640 34.18 -2.19 -21.51
C GLY A 640 32.77 -2.51 -22.01
N ALA A 641 32.40 -3.77 -22.23
CA ALA A 641 31.07 -4.17 -22.67
C ALA A 641 30.06 -4.17 -21.51
N MET A 642 28.79 -4.10 -21.87
CA MET A 642 27.68 -4.33 -20.94
C MET A 642 27.25 -5.79 -21.02
N ALA A 643 27.23 -6.48 -19.88
CA ALA A 643 26.81 -7.87 -19.73
C ALA A 643 25.78 -8.02 -18.61
N ASP A 644 25.12 -9.16 -18.50
CA ASP A 644 24.28 -9.50 -17.37
C ASP A 644 25.13 -9.87 -16.15
N VAL A 645 24.68 -9.46 -14.96
CA VAL A 645 25.38 -9.81 -13.69
C VAL A 645 25.57 -11.32 -13.57
N LEU A 646 24.54 -12.10 -13.83
CA LEU A 646 24.58 -13.57 -13.70
C LEU A 646 25.51 -14.20 -14.73
N GLU A 647 25.57 -13.66 -15.95
CA GLU A 647 26.48 -14.12 -16.99
C GLU A 647 27.95 -13.91 -16.57
N VAL A 648 28.25 -12.74 -16.01
CA VAL A 648 29.62 -12.45 -15.49
C VAL A 648 29.97 -13.34 -14.29
N GLU A 649 29.00 -13.59 -13.40
CA GLU A 649 29.21 -14.47 -12.25
C GLU A 649 29.45 -15.92 -12.67
N ASP A 650 28.79 -16.41 -13.74
CA ASP A 650 29.01 -17.75 -14.27
C ASP A 650 30.40 -17.90 -14.91
N GLU A 651 30.82 -16.91 -15.71
CA GLU A 651 32.16 -16.93 -16.27
C GLU A 651 33.23 -16.88 -15.15
N ASN A 652 33.01 -16.04 -14.12
CA ASN A 652 33.88 -16.01 -12.96
C ASN A 652 33.86 -17.34 -12.18
N ALA A 653 32.72 -18.03 -12.08
CA ALA A 653 32.63 -19.35 -11.45
C ALA A 653 33.44 -20.40 -12.25
N LYS A 654 33.42 -20.33 -13.59
CA LYS A 654 34.28 -21.19 -14.44
C LYS A 654 35.76 -20.91 -14.21
N VAL A 655 36.13 -19.62 -14.13
CA VAL A 655 37.52 -19.23 -13.82
C VAL A 655 37.94 -19.73 -12.45
N ARG A 656 37.09 -19.61 -11.42
CA ARG A 656 37.37 -20.16 -10.08
C ARG A 656 37.54 -21.67 -10.07
N ALA A 657 36.75 -22.40 -10.86
CA ALA A 657 36.89 -23.84 -10.99
C ALA A 657 38.25 -24.21 -11.66
N ARG A 658 38.71 -23.45 -12.64
CA ARG A 658 40.02 -23.62 -13.31
C ARG A 658 41.16 -23.27 -12.35
N ILE A 659 41.01 -22.20 -11.53
CA ILE A 659 41.98 -21.85 -10.47
C ILE A 659 42.08 -23.01 -9.44
N ALA A 660 40.97 -23.58 -9.05
CA ALA A 660 40.95 -24.73 -8.10
C ALA A 660 41.55 -25.98 -8.71
N ALA A 661 41.52 -26.15 -10.04
CA ALA A 661 42.22 -27.22 -10.77
C ALA A 661 43.73 -26.97 -10.91
N GLY A 662 44.23 -25.79 -10.52
CA GLY A 662 45.66 -25.45 -10.61
C GLY A 662 46.09 -24.94 -11.96
N GLU A 663 45.16 -24.52 -12.82
CA GLU A 663 45.51 -23.92 -14.12
C GLU A 663 46.10 -22.51 -13.93
N VAL A 664 47.13 -22.20 -14.71
CA VAL A 664 47.75 -20.88 -14.77
C VAL A 664 47.60 -20.31 -16.18
N ASN A 665 47.66 -18.99 -16.28
CA ASN A 665 47.57 -18.32 -17.57
C ASN A 665 48.75 -18.76 -18.47
N ALA A 666 48.43 -19.25 -19.66
CA ALA A 666 49.42 -19.83 -20.60
C ALA A 666 50.42 -18.77 -21.14
N GLU A 667 50.06 -17.48 -21.14
CA GLU A 667 50.88 -16.41 -21.67
C GLU A 667 51.77 -15.76 -20.59
N THR A 668 51.24 -15.55 -19.38
CA THR A 668 51.95 -14.82 -18.31
C THR A 668 52.52 -15.71 -17.22
N GLY A 669 52.04 -16.98 -17.09
CA GLY A 669 52.43 -17.89 -16.02
C GLY A 669 51.90 -17.50 -14.62
N GLU A 670 51.08 -16.47 -14.54
CA GLU A 670 50.44 -16.00 -13.32
C GLU A 670 49.12 -16.77 -13.03
N PRO A 671 48.65 -16.81 -11.78
CA PRO A 671 47.36 -17.40 -11.50
C PRO A 671 46.23 -16.65 -12.24
N LEU A 672 45.25 -17.40 -12.74
CA LEU A 672 44.11 -16.85 -13.46
C LEU A 672 43.37 -15.79 -12.58
N GLN A 673 42.88 -14.74 -13.21
CA GLN A 673 42.14 -13.67 -12.55
C GLN A 673 40.68 -13.62 -13.00
N GLU A 674 39.79 -13.32 -12.06
CA GLU A 674 38.37 -13.14 -12.35
C GLU A 674 38.14 -11.84 -13.10
N ALA A 675 37.05 -11.76 -13.88
CA ALA A 675 36.60 -10.51 -14.49
C ALA A 675 36.12 -9.51 -13.43
N THR A 676 36.58 -8.28 -13.57
CA THR A 676 36.12 -7.17 -12.72
C THR A 676 34.99 -6.39 -13.38
N TYR A 677 34.00 -5.99 -12.61
CA TYR A 677 32.85 -5.26 -13.13
C TYR A 677 32.33 -4.21 -12.18
N THR A 678 31.71 -3.17 -12.74
CA THR A 678 31.01 -2.12 -12.00
C THR A 678 29.51 -2.25 -12.22
N GLN A 679 28.75 -2.30 -11.11
CA GLN A 679 27.30 -2.35 -11.14
C GLN A 679 26.73 -1.08 -11.77
N LEU A 680 25.79 -1.23 -12.72
CA LEU A 680 25.07 -0.12 -13.34
C LEU A 680 23.65 -0.03 -12.79
N LEU A 681 23.17 1.20 -12.59
CA LEU A 681 21.77 1.50 -12.37
C LEU A 681 21.22 2.19 -13.62
N MET A 682 20.23 1.59 -14.25
CA MET A 682 19.62 2.14 -15.46
C MET A 682 18.17 2.54 -15.17
N GLY A 683 17.71 3.66 -15.74
CA GLY A 683 16.29 3.98 -15.78
C GLY A 683 15.51 2.95 -16.61
N ILE A 684 14.22 2.78 -16.32
CA ILE A 684 13.36 1.78 -17.00
C ILE A 684 13.36 1.93 -18.52
N THR A 685 13.37 3.17 -19.06
CA THR A 685 13.44 3.42 -20.50
C THR A 685 14.74 2.90 -21.10
N LYS A 686 15.88 3.17 -20.45
CA LYS A 686 17.19 2.71 -20.92
C LYS A 686 17.34 1.18 -20.76
N ALA A 687 16.82 0.63 -19.68
CA ALA A 687 16.82 -0.81 -19.44
C ALA A 687 16.00 -1.57 -20.50
N SER A 688 14.84 -1.03 -20.91
CA SER A 688 14.01 -1.63 -21.99
C SER A 688 14.71 -1.66 -23.36
N LEU A 689 15.57 -0.67 -23.64
CA LEU A 689 16.35 -0.63 -24.90
C LEU A 689 17.62 -1.49 -24.84
N ALA A 690 18.13 -1.76 -23.64
CA ALA A 690 19.32 -2.56 -23.38
C ALA A 690 19.03 -4.06 -23.21
N THR A 691 17.81 -4.52 -23.54
CA THR A 691 17.43 -5.93 -23.51
C THR A 691 18.18 -6.73 -24.59
N ASP A 692 18.31 -8.05 -24.37
CA ASP A 692 18.98 -8.95 -25.31
C ASP A 692 18.12 -9.17 -26.55
N SER A 693 16.77 -9.12 -26.43
CA SER A 693 15.83 -9.19 -27.55
C SER A 693 15.76 -7.88 -28.33
N PHE A 694 16.23 -7.90 -29.56
CA PHE A 694 16.11 -6.74 -30.45
C PHE A 694 14.67 -6.52 -30.95
N LEU A 695 13.83 -7.56 -31.04
CA LEU A 695 12.42 -7.46 -31.41
C LEU A 695 11.63 -6.66 -30.36
N SER A 696 11.84 -6.97 -29.09
CA SER A 696 11.22 -6.25 -27.98
C SER A 696 11.64 -4.77 -27.97
N ALA A 697 12.95 -4.51 -28.04
CA ALA A 697 13.48 -3.16 -28.06
C ALA A 697 12.96 -2.33 -29.25
N ALA A 698 12.92 -2.92 -30.46
CA ALA A 698 12.42 -2.25 -31.68
C ALA A 698 10.92 -1.91 -31.59
N SER A 699 10.12 -2.73 -30.91
CA SER A 699 8.69 -2.46 -30.75
C SER A 699 8.35 -1.39 -29.69
N PHE A 700 9.33 -1.02 -28.86
CA PHE A 700 9.16 -0.03 -27.82
C PHE A 700 9.39 1.40 -28.34
N GLN A 701 10.63 1.73 -28.71
CA GLN A 701 11.04 3.05 -29.23
C GLN A 701 12.28 2.92 -30.13
N GLU A 702 12.59 3.96 -30.90
CA GLU A 702 13.79 4.03 -31.75
C GLU A 702 13.95 2.83 -32.72
N THR A 703 12.86 2.35 -33.30
CA THR A 703 12.77 1.15 -34.14
C THR A 703 13.88 1.04 -35.16
N THR A 704 14.13 2.12 -35.94
CA THR A 704 15.12 2.15 -37.00
C THR A 704 16.56 1.95 -36.47
N LYS A 705 16.88 2.64 -35.36
CA LYS A 705 18.22 2.57 -34.75
C LYS A 705 18.50 1.17 -34.19
N VAL A 706 17.53 0.60 -33.47
CA VAL A 706 17.64 -0.73 -32.86
C VAL A 706 17.81 -1.81 -33.92
N LEU A 707 16.98 -1.79 -34.97
CA LEU A 707 17.07 -2.76 -36.07
C LEU A 707 18.38 -2.64 -36.84
N THR A 708 18.85 -1.41 -37.12
CA THR A 708 20.15 -1.19 -37.78
C THR A 708 21.29 -1.72 -36.92
N GLU A 709 21.30 -1.44 -35.62
CA GLU A 709 22.33 -1.93 -34.71
C GLU A 709 22.32 -3.47 -34.61
N ALA A 710 21.12 -4.07 -34.51
CA ALA A 710 20.95 -5.51 -34.46
C ALA A 710 21.47 -6.20 -35.76
N ALA A 711 21.19 -5.61 -36.93
CA ALA A 711 21.66 -6.12 -38.21
C ALA A 711 23.20 -6.04 -38.34
N ILE A 712 23.81 -4.91 -37.92
CA ILE A 712 25.25 -4.72 -37.92
C ILE A 712 25.94 -5.72 -36.99
N LYS A 713 25.39 -5.97 -35.82
CA LYS A 713 25.96 -6.88 -34.82
C LYS A 713 25.60 -8.36 -35.02
N GLY A 714 24.74 -8.67 -36.01
CA GLY A 714 24.28 -10.04 -36.27
C GLY A 714 23.55 -10.66 -35.07
N LYS A 715 22.76 -9.86 -34.31
CA LYS A 715 22.08 -10.35 -33.11
C LYS A 715 21.06 -11.43 -33.40
N VAL A 716 21.02 -12.46 -32.58
CA VAL A 716 20.01 -13.53 -32.60
C VAL A 716 19.07 -13.34 -31.45
N ASP A 717 17.75 -13.40 -31.70
CA ASP A 717 16.73 -13.33 -30.68
C ASP A 717 16.27 -14.74 -30.28
N HIS A 718 16.41 -15.06 -29.00
CA HIS A 718 16.08 -16.38 -28.47
C HIS A 718 14.59 -16.53 -28.12
N LEU A 719 13.76 -15.50 -28.33
CA LEU A 719 12.31 -15.49 -28.08
C LEU A 719 11.93 -15.86 -26.63
N VAL A 720 12.68 -15.36 -25.69
CA VAL A 720 12.51 -15.66 -24.26
C VAL A 720 11.32 -14.92 -23.64
N GLY A 721 11.06 -13.67 -24.05
CA GLY A 721 10.00 -12.85 -23.51
C GLY A 721 8.62 -13.11 -24.11
N LEU A 722 7.63 -12.41 -23.61
CA LEU A 722 6.24 -12.52 -24.09
C LEU A 722 6.04 -11.79 -25.41
N LYS A 723 6.58 -10.59 -25.54
CA LYS A 723 6.35 -9.66 -26.64
C LYS A 723 6.90 -10.17 -27.96
N GLU A 724 8.10 -10.74 -27.95
CA GLU A 724 8.75 -11.33 -29.12
C GLU A 724 7.90 -12.46 -29.72
N ASN A 725 7.39 -13.34 -28.86
CA ASN A 725 6.54 -14.46 -29.29
C ASN A 725 5.20 -13.98 -29.86
N VAL A 726 4.61 -12.93 -29.27
CA VAL A 726 3.37 -12.30 -29.76
C VAL A 726 3.59 -11.68 -31.14
N ILE A 727 4.71 -10.97 -31.35
CA ILE A 727 5.04 -10.33 -32.64
C ILE A 727 5.17 -11.36 -33.75
N ILE A 728 5.79 -12.51 -33.47
CA ILE A 728 6.02 -13.59 -34.45
C ILE A 728 4.76 -14.49 -34.59
N GLY A 729 3.78 -14.37 -33.70
CA GLY A 729 2.58 -15.23 -33.72
C GLY A 729 2.78 -16.62 -33.12
N LYS A 730 3.81 -16.81 -32.28
CA LYS A 730 4.01 -18.03 -31.51
C LYS A 730 3.28 -17.98 -30.17
N LEU A 731 3.06 -19.14 -29.55
CA LEU A 731 2.52 -19.22 -28.21
C LEU A 731 3.49 -18.55 -27.22
N ILE A 732 2.94 -17.77 -26.28
CA ILE A 732 3.73 -17.11 -25.25
C ILE A 732 4.32 -18.14 -24.28
N PRO A 733 5.55 -17.93 -23.77
CA PRO A 733 6.20 -18.84 -22.82
C PRO A 733 5.64 -18.64 -21.38
N ALA A 734 4.33 -18.50 -21.25
CA ALA A 734 3.63 -18.30 -19.99
C ALA A 734 2.25 -18.99 -20.02
N GLY A 735 1.73 -19.36 -18.86
CA GLY A 735 0.44 -20.03 -18.73
C GLY A 735 0.36 -21.29 -19.60
N ALA A 736 -0.74 -21.47 -20.31
CA ALA A 736 -0.99 -22.63 -21.18
C ALA A 736 0.01 -22.80 -22.35
N GLY A 737 0.87 -21.81 -22.61
CA GLY A 737 1.94 -21.89 -23.60
C GLY A 737 3.20 -22.61 -23.13
N LEU A 738 3.34 -22.88 -21.83
CA LEU A 738 4.45 -23.64 -21.25
C LEU A 738 4.32 -25.14 -21.55
N ASN A 739 5.45 -25.78 -21.87
CA ASN A 739 5.47 -27.22 -22.15
C ASN A 739 4.94 -28.07 -20.96
N ALA A 740 5.19 -27.64 -19.72
CA ALA A 740 4.68 -28.31 -18.54
C ALA A 740 3.13 -28.45 -18.53
N TYR A 741 2.41 -27.44 -19.02
CA TYR A 741 0.95 -27.52 -19.12
C TYR A 741 0.43 -28.28 -20.34
N ARG A 742 1.27 -28.48 -21.39
CA ARG A 742 0.88 -29.26 -22.57
C ARG A 742 0.79 -30.74 -22.26
N HIS A 743 1.71 -31.27 -21.46
CA HIS A 743 1.67 -32.68 -21.05
C HIS A 743 0.43 -33.00 -20.20
N PHE A 744 -0.02 -32.09 -19.34
CA PHE A 744 -1.27 -32.24 -18.61
C PHE A 744 -2.53 -32.34 -19.51
N ALA A 745 -2.52 -31.62 -20.64
CA ALA A 745 -3.62 -31.69 -21.59
C ALA A 745 -3.62 -33.03 -22.39
N GLU A 746 -2.46 -33.60 -22.63
CA GLU A 746 -2.35 -34.94 -23.28
C GLU A 746 -2.74 -36.06 -22.32
N GLU A 747 -2.46 -35.96 -21.03
CA GLU A 747 -2.88 -36.93 -20.00
C GLU A 747 -4.39 -36.89 -19.69
N LEU A 748 -5.08 -35.77 -19.98
CA LEU A 748 -6.52 -35.62 -19.75
C LEU A 748 -7.38 -36.04 -20.92
N VAL A 749 -6.79 -36.41 -22.09
CA VAL A 749 -7.51 -37.07 -23.16
C VAL A 749 -7.44 -38.58 -22.92
N PRO A 750 -8.50 -39.24 -22.49
CA PRO A 750 -8.48 -40.72 -22.41
C PRO A 750 -8.18 -41.24 -23.80
N GLU A 751 -7.20 -42.16 -23.94
CA GLU A 751 -7.07 -42.97 -25.12
C GLU A 751 -8.41 -43.70 -25.36
N GLU A 752 -9.27 -43.16 -26.22
CA GLU A 752 -10.39 -43.88 -26.75
C GLU A 752 -9.83 -45.08 -27.52
N GLY A 753 -10.15 -46.23 -26.99
CA GLY A 753 -9.64 -47.52 -27.36
C GLY A 753 -9.70 -47.78 -28.85
N ALA A 754 -8.63 -48.42 -29.31
CA ALA A 754 -8.59 -49.11 -30.56
C ALA A 754 -9.80 -50.04 -30.72
N ALA A 755 -10.72 -49.66 -31.58
CA ALA A 755 -11.77 -50.52 -32.09
C ALA A 755 -11.73 -50.55 -33.62
N ASP A 756 -11.26 -51.66 -34.08
CA ASP A 756 -11.53 -52.35 -35.34
C ASP A 756 -11.80 -51.56 -36.65
N SER A 757 -10.87 -51.71 -37.54
CA SER A 757 -11.02 -51.58 -38.98
C SER A 757 -12.18 -52.39 -39.52
N VAL A 758 -13.21 -51.75 -40.04
CA VAL A 758 -14.07 -52.30 -41.08
C VAL A 758 -14.16 -51.29 -42.22
N SER A 759 -13.57 -51.72 -43.33
CA SER A 759 -13.70 -51.12 -44.64
C SER A 759 -15.13 -51.15 -45.15
N THR A 760 -15.63 -50.04 -45.63
CA THR A 760 -16.58 -50.00 -46.74
C THR A 760 -16.44 -48.69 -47.50
N GLU A 761 -15.96 -48.83 -48.71
CA GLU A 761 -16.12 -47.88 -49.80
C GLU A 761 -17.61 -47.69 -50.09
N GLU A 762 -18.07 -46.46 -50.26
CA GLU A 762 -19.05 -46.15 -51.27
C GLU A 762 -19.07 -44.65 -51.58
N ASN A 763 -18.91 -44.37 -52.86
CA ASN A 763 -19.11 -43.12 -53.56
C ASN A 763 -20.51 -42.57 -53.29
N VAL A 764 -20.67 -41.23 -53.31
CA VAL A 764 -21.63 -40.53 -54.18
C VAL A 764 -21.37 -38.99 -54.11
N SER A 765 -21.03 -38.48 -55.26
CA SER A 765 -21.32 -37.20 -55.98
C SER A 765 -21.79 -35.96 -55.28
N ALA A 766 -21.16 -34.93 -55.72
CA ALA A 766 -21.51 -33.48 -55.68
C ALA A 766 -22.99 -33.11 -55.83
N GLU A 767 -23.35 -32.03 -55.14
CA GLU A 767 -24.24 -30.97 -55.66
C GLU A 767 -24.12 -29.71 -54.78
N GLU A 768 -23.67 -28.63 -55.40
CA GLU A 768 -24.02 -27.28 -55.01
C GLU A 768 -25.50 -26.99 -55.34
N PRO A 769 -26.15 -26.10 -54.65
CA PRO A 769 -26.57 -24.83 -55.28
C PRO A 769 -26.56 -23.60 -54.35
N ALA A 770 -26.01 -22.55 -54.88
CA ALA A 770 -26.63 -21.29 -55.30
C ALA A 770 -27.54 -20.52 -54.30
N ASP A 771 -27.03 -19.40 -53.84
CA ASP A 771 -27.61 -18.03 -53.92
C ASP A 771 -29.09 -17.85 -53.67
N GLU A 772 -29.42 -17.06 -52.67
CA GLU A 772 -30.42 -16.01 -52.77
C GLU A 772 -30.37 -15.00 -51.61
N THR A 773 -30.39 -13.79 -52.00
CA THR A 773 -30.42 -12.49 -51.41
C THR A 773 -31.67 -12.15 -50.58
N GLU A 774 -31.53 -11.05 -49.77
CA GLU A 774 -32.53 -10.07 -49.26
C GLU A 774 -33.44 -10.53 -48.08
N GLU A 775 -33.34 -9.87 -46.92
CA GLU A 775 -33.71 -8.51 -46.47
C GLU A 775 -33.00 -8.13 -45.13
#